data_b06795e940ab56764e5e8f7ff90c1a97
#
_entry.id   b06795e940ab56764e5e8f7ff90c1a97
#
_cell.length_a   1.000
_cell.length_b   1.000
_cell.length_c   1.000
_cell.angle_alpha   90.00
_cell.angle_beta   90.00
_cell.angle_gamma   90.00
#
_symmetry.space_group_name_H-M   'P 1'
#
loop_
_entity.id
_entity.type
_entity.pdbx_description
1 polymer ?
#
loop_
_entity_poly.entity_id
_entity_poly.type
_entity_poly.pdbx_seq_one_letter_code
_entity_poly.pdbx_strand_id
1 'polypeptide(L)'
;MKKKFFLCLIEIVSLTCMGHAAGLPVLPLPKVISTVDGANKGEKVYGDIDFIWRNTNPELYNCVQEEFKEFFRDSCPDRLKIIGEQSSSKKVLRAFCREHSLDEHYVDSIGPEGYLLSKSDSCIHVISKTTKGLLYGIQSAKQLVRGGYAPSVALADWPDYPQRIFFDDISRGPISNVTYIKKQIRDLSELKYNAFTFYIEHVIQPLSYPDFAPENGKLTMDDVKEICSYAREYQMEIIGSFQCFGHFEKILSLEKYAPLGDTPSMIAPLKPQAQAFLKSVIEELADAFSSDYFNINCDETWDLENGKSKEYVRRVGADKFYADHIRFLYDVLKAKNKKVMMWGDIIMKYPHLLSELPKDITYLSWNYSGTNYDAWINPFKENRSCYLVCPGILNSNRLFPDLNMTRENMQFITDGYRAGAQGVLYTSWDDSAFHSFASIMYGVALASEYSWNASRSIDTDDFEGRFCMVRFGSGDTMFVQALNELMRFAKLGMTYEMNDRVFYERFTPGVDNVLNINKDELDVARDILTSVMQKVDAVHLQKEYIDEKALKYAVAQYEFIVDARERMFKMADWYRKSLQEYAESPEQARKSLIMALKDVNPLETQILTLKQQYTELWICENQSYFLDKGLELYKEKLDQIHRVQSVLLRAIDFIDRGRKPDDITAAGLDVRNINSNYFSCWLFCGAFLNGDMNTDYLATTGGEINVTPLPGERFDVGGDEYKWTRCVSDNGFIMDFNEMFHSVNNGVAYATAMLYSDKEQIVQVLYGGSGENLIYCNGQIVGHTAKENEFVADKYKLSLHLKAGSNRILIKSRQLVNDWKFSFRVDGRIVKSHKQKYYL
;
A
#
# COMPACT_ATOMS: atom_id res chain seq x y z
N MET A 1 33.47 -20.73 -46.34
CA MET A 1 32.14 -20.25 -46.78
C MET A 1 31.12 -21.37 -46.60
N LYS A 2 30.02 -21.16 -46.00
CA LYS A 2 28.92 -22.07 -45.50
C LYS A 2 29.09 -22.50 -44.03
N LYS A 3 28.61 -21.60 -43.16
CA LYS A 3 28.01 -21.87 -41.83
C LYS A 3 27.60 -20.53 -41.22
N LYS A 4 26.47 -20.00 -41.62
CA LYS A 4 25.70 -18.91 -40.98
C LYS A 4 24.38 -18.79 -41.75
N PHE A 5 23.38 -19.56 -41.37
CA PHE A 5 21.98 -19.38 -41.74
C PHE A 5 21.20 -20.54 -41.12
N PHE A 6 21.03 -20.48 -39.79
CA PHE A 6 20.01 -21.29 -39.09
C PHE A 6 19.86 -20.76 -37.67
N LEU A 7 19.38 -19.53 -37.55
CA LEU A 7 18.94 -19.00 -36.28
C LEU A 7 18.10 -17.73 -36.54
N CYS A 8 16.98 -17.88 -37.22
CA CYS A 8 15.97 -16.85 -37.38
C CYS A 8 14.71 -17.43 -38.01
N LEU A 9 14.11 -18.42 -37.38
CA LEU A 9 12.80 -18.95 -37.84
C LEU A 9 12.07 -19.74 -36.72
N ILE A 10 12.10 -19.25 -35.49
CA ILE A 10 11.25 -19.76 -34.39
C ILE A 10 10.47 -18.62 -33.63
N GLU A 11 10.40 -17.44 -34.19
CA GLU A 11 9.64 -16.32 -33.56
C GLU A 11 8.43 -15.83 -34.36
N ILE A 12 7.93 -16.58 -35.35
CA ILE A 12 6.79 -16.13 -36.16
C ILE A 12 5.66 -17.18 -36.22
N VAL A 13 5.41 -17.94 -35.20
CA VAL A 13 4.22 -18.83 -35.16
C VAL A 13 3.34 -18.65 -33.88
N SER A 14 3.58 -17.65 -33.06
CA SER A 14 2.71 -17.39 -31.91
C SER A 14 1.81 -16.13 -32.03
N LEU A 15 1.66 -15.57 -33.22
CA LEU A 15 0.89 -14.32 -33.43
C LEU A 15 -0.44 -14.48 -34.18
N THR A 16 -0.99 -15.66 -34.25
CA THR A 16 -2.32 -15.83 -34.85
C THR A 16 -3.19 -16.74 -33.99
N CYS A 17 -3.75 -16.20 -32.92
CA CYS A 17 -5.00 -16.51 -32.22
C CYS A 17 -5.11 -15.77 -30.89
N MET A 18 -4.74 -14.48 -30.83
CA MET A 18 -5.27 -13.60 -29.80
C MET A 18 -6.60 -13.02 -30.29
N GLY A 19 -7.63 -13.88 -30.39
CA GLY A 19 -8.98 -13.39 -30.27
C GLY A 19 -9.10 -12.73 -28.89
N HIS A 20 -9.57 -11.48 -28.85
CA HIS A 20 -9.76 -10.73 -27.63
C HIS A 20 -10.50 -11.60 -26.60
N ALA A 21 -9.81 -12.07 -25.58
CA ALA A 21 -10.38 -12.70 -24.39
C ALA A 21 -11.10 -11.66 -23.50
N ALA A 22 -11.37 -10.49 -24.04
CA ALA A 22 -12.11 -9.44 -23.36
C ALA A 22 -13.49 -9.95 -22.98
N GLY A 23 -13.69 -10.16 -21.68
CA GLY A 23 -14.95 -10.58 -21.09
C GLY A 23 -15.00 -11.97 -20.47
N LEU A 24 -13.91 -12.76 -20.42
CA LEU A 24 -13.89 -14.01 -19.67
C LEU A 24 -13.76 -13.71 -18.15
N PRO A 25 -14.82 -13.96 -17.33
CA PRO A 25 -14.80 -13.60 -15.90
C PRO A 25 -14.01 -14.63 -15.08
N VAL A 26 -12.69 -14.70 -15.28
CA VAL A 26 -11.79 -15.58 -14.55
C VAL A 26 -10.55 -14.83 -14.09
N LEU A 27 -10.22 -14.94 -12.81
CA LEU A 27 -9.02 -14.44 -12.15
C LEU A 27 -8.33 -15.56 -11.34
N PRO A 28 -7.03 -15.71 -11.49
CA PRO A 28 -6.15 -15.17 -12.57
C PRO A 28 -6.58 -15.66 -13.95
N LEU A 29 -6.23 -14.88 -15.00
CA LEU A 29 -6.53 -15.20 -16.37
C LEU A 29 -5.86 -16.53 -16.78
N PRO A 30 -6.61 -17.51 -17.31
CA PRO A 30 -6.05 -18.79 -17.72
C PRO A 30 -4.97 -18.66 -18.80
N LYS A 31 -3.98 -19.59 -18.79
CA LYS A 31 -2.88 -19.61 -19.76
C LYS A 31 -3.37 -19.80 -21.18
N VAL A 32 -4.36 -20.66 -21.36
CA VAL A 32 -4.93 -21.03 -22.67
C VAL A 32 -6.44 -20.94 -22.62
N ILE A 33 -7.00 -20.24 -23.59
CA ILE A 33 -8.44 -20.05 -23.79
C ILE A 33 -8.76 -20.42 -25.22
N SER A 34 -9.64 -21.42 -25.40
CA SER A 34 -10.19 -21.83 -26.69
C SER A 34 -11.70 -21.58 -26.68
N THR A 35 -12.17 -20.64 -27.49
CA THR A 35 -13.59 -20.36 -27.67
C THR A 35 -14.14 -21.14 -28.83
N VAL A 36 -15.34 -21.70 -28.69
CA VAL A 36 -16.04 -22.37 -29.79
C VAL A 36 -16.88 -21.31 -30.52
N ASP A 37 -16.69 -21.18 -31.84
CA ASP A 37 -17.42 -20.22 -32.68
C ASP A 37 -18.95 -20.44 -32.59
N GLY A 38 -19.70 -19.34 -32.49
CA GLY A 38 -21.17 -19.35 -32.43
C GLY A 38 -21.80 -19.03 -31.07
N ALA A 39 -21.01 -18.53 -30.13
CA ALA A 39 -21.45 -18.22 -28.78
C ALA A 39 -22.51 -17.11 -28.73
N ASN A 40 -23.67 -17.37 -28.15
CA ASN A 40 -24.65 -16.38 -27.75
C ASN A 40 -24.01 -15.33 -26.83
N LYS A 41 -24.12 -14.06 -27.20
CA LYS A 41 -23.69 -12.93 -26.37
C LYS A 41 -24.81 -12.60 -25.37
N GLY A 42 -24.96 -13.41 -24.34
CA GLY A 42 -25.96 -13.15 -23.32
C GLY A 42 -25.46 -13.63 -21.95
N GLU A 43 -26.07 -13.11 -20.90
CA GLU A 43 -25.88 -13.59 -19.55
C GLU A 43 -26.61 -14.92 -19.38
N LYS A 44 -25.96 -15.94 -18.80
CA LYS A 44 -26.55 -17.24 -18.53
C LYS A 44 -26.83 -17.41 -17.05
N VAL A 45 -28.08 -17.69 -16.72
CA VAL A 45 -28.57 -17.91 -15.35
C VAL A 45 -29.02 -19.36 -15.20
N TYR A 46 -28.85 -19.95 -14.04
CA TYR A 46 -29.24 -21.32 -13.72
C TYR A 46 -30.15 -21.33 -12.48
N GLY A 47 -31.06 -22.32 -12.41
CA GLY A 47 -31.93 -22.52 -11.25
C GLY A 47 -31.38 -23.50 -10.23
N ASP A 48 -30.59 -24.45 -10.69
CA ASP A 48 -30.02 -25.50 -9.82
C ASP A 48 -28.72 -26.06 -10.39
N ILE A 49 -27.98 -26.81 -9.56
CA ILE A 49 -26.70 -27.42 -9.92
C ILE A 49 -26.62 -28.88 -9.49
N ASP A 50 -26.10 -29.72 -10.37
CA ASP A 50 -25.74 -31.11 -10.07
C ASP A 50 -24.20 -31.25 -10.04
N PHE A 51 -23.64 -31.57 -8.87
CA PHE A 51 -22.22 -31.90 -8.77
C PHE A 51 -21.98 -33.40 -8.96
N ILE A 52 -21.03 -33.73 -9.84
CA ILE A 52 -20.59 -35.11 -10.09
C ILE A 52 -19.08 -35.21 -9.86
N TRP A 53 -18.70 -35.99 -8.86
CA TRP A 53 -17.30 -36.21 -8.54
C TRP A 53 -16.82 -37.57 -9.05
N ARG A 54 -15.72 -37.56 -9.82
CA ARG A 54 -15.11 -38.77 -10.38
C ARG A 54 -13.69 -38.93 -9.86
N ASN A 55 -13.41 -40.12 -9.26
CA ASN A 55 -12.09 -40.44 -8.70
C ASN A 55 -11.58 -39.39 -7.68
N THR A 56 -12.48 -38.77 -6.92
CA THR A 56 -12.18 -37.72 -5.93
C THR A 56 -12.89 -38.07 -4.61
N ASN A 57 -12.51 -37.37 -3.53
CA ASN A 57 -13.28 -37.34 -2.29
C ASN A 57 -14.28 -36.18 -2.31
N PRO A 58 -15.59 -36.39 -2.41
CA PRO A 58 -16.57 -35.29 -2.48
C PRO A 58 -16.58 -34.41 -1.24
N GLU A 59 -16.24 -34.94 -0.07
CA GLU A 59 -16.25 -34.21 1.20
C GLU A 59 -15.28 -33.04 1.17
N LEU A 60 -14.18 -33.13 0.41
CA LEU A 60 -13.21 -32.06 0.24
C LEU A 60 -13.77 -30.81 -0.46
N TYR A 61 -14.89 -30.93 -1.15
CA TYR A 61 -15.49 -29.87 -1.95
C TYR A 61 -16.83 -29.38 -1.43
N ASN A 62 -17.30 -29.87 -0.28
CA ASN A 62 -18.60 -29.45 0.27
C ASN A 62 -18.68 -27.96 0.52
N CYS A 63 -17.61 -27.35 1.05
CA CYS A 63 -17.53 -25.90 1.29
C CYS A 63 -17.63 -25.11 -0.03
N VAL A 64 -16.98 -25.56 -1.09
CA VAL A 64 -17.03 -24.91 -2.41
C VAL A 64 -18.41 -25.08 -3.06
N GLN A 65 -19.05 -26.23 -2.91
CA GLN A 65 -20.41 -26.47 -3.41
C GLN A 65 -21.41 -25.49 -2.81
N GLU A 66 -21.33 -25.23 -1.51
CA GLU A 66 -22.21 -24.27 -0.83
C GLU A 66 -22.07 -22.86 -1.40
N GLU A 67 -20.85 -22.45 -1.80
CA GLU A 67 -20.61 -21.14 -2.39
C GLU A 67 -21.30 -20.93 -3.75
N PHE A 68 -21.64 -21.98 -4.48
CA PHE A 68 -22.38 -21.86 -5.74
C PHE A 68 -23.86 -21.53 -5.53
N LYS A 69 -24.45 -21.83 -4.38
CA LYS A 69 -25.89 -21.64 -4.12
C LYS A 69 -26.32 -20.17 -4.27
N GLU A 70 -25.43 -19.23 -4.01
CA GLU A 70 -25.75 -17.78 -4.13
C GLU A 70 -26.01 -17.32 -5.59
N PHE A 71 -25.59 -18.09 -6.60
CA PHE A 71 -25.69 -17.70 -8.00
C PHE A 71 -26.93 -18.24 -8.71
N PHE A 72 -27.73 -19.09 -8.02
CA PHE A 72 -28.92 -19.72 -8.62
C PHE A 72 -30.17 -18.90 -8.39
N ARG A 73 -31.12 -19.01 -9.33
CA ARG A 73 -32.42 -18.36 -9.28
C ARG A 73 -33.52 -19.43 -9.26
N ASP A 74 -34.29 -19.49 -8.18
CA ASP A 74 -35.36 -20.47 -8.01
C ASP A 74 -36.39 -20.48 -9.15
N SER A 75 -36.54 -19.36 -9.85
CA SER A 75 -37.46 -19.22 -10.99
C SER A 75 -36.87 -19.67 -12.33
N CYS A 76 -35.59 -20.04 -12.40
CA CYS A 76 -34.95 -20.46 -13.64
C CYS A 76 -35.07 -21.99 -13.82
N PRO A 77 -35.55 -22.46 -14.97
CA PRO A 77 -35.69 -23.91 -15.24
C PRO A 77 -34.36 -24.57 -15.64
N ASP A 78 -33.38 -23.82 -16.02
CA ASP A 78 -32.09 -24.31 -16.50
C ASP A 78 -31.27 -24.93 -15.35
N ARG A 79 -30.73 -26.11 -15.57
CA ARG A 79 -29.88 -26.84 -14.64
C ARG A 79 -28.45 -26.86 -15.18
N LEU A 80 -27.49 -26.65 -14.30
CA LEU A 80 -26.06 -26.76 -14.60
C LEU A 80 -25.51 -28.07 -13.99
N LYS A 81 -24.70 -28.79 -14.75
CA LYS A 81 -23.94 -29.91 -14.27
C LYS A 81 -22.48 -29.50 -14.13
N ILE A 82 -21.88 -29.67 -12.95
CA ILE A 82 -20.44 -29.49 -12.75
C ILE A 82 -19.83 -30.86 -12.46
N ILE A 83 -18.91 -31.28 -13.35
CA ILE A 83 -18.18 -32.52 -13.23
C ILE A 83 -16.76 -32.20 -12.78
N GLY A 84 -16.36 -32.69 -11.61
CA GLY A 84 -15.00 -32.66 -11.11
C GLY A 84 -14.36 -34.03 -11.22
N GLU A 85 -13.26 -34.15 -11.96
CA GLU A 85 -12.57 -35.41 -12.19
C GLU A 85 -11.09 -35.32 -11.83
N GLN A 86 -10.58 -36.23 -11.03
CA GLN A 86 -9.16 -36.36 -10.75
C GLN A 86 -8.55 -37.53 -11.52
N SER A 87 -7.50 -37.29 -12.32
CA SER A 87 -6.81 -38.32 -13.04
C SER A 87 -5.34 -37.98 -13.28
N SER A 88 -4.43 -38.83 -12.83
CA SER A 88 -3.00 -38.74 -13.15
C SER A 88 -2.66 -39.36 -14.52
N SER A 89 -3.61 -40.00 -15.19
CA SER A 89 -3.43 -40.69 -16.47
C SER A 89 -3.31 -39.66 -17.61
N LYS A 90 -2.11 -39.52 -18.19
CA LYS A 90 -1.90 -38.70 -19.40
C LYS A 90 -2.84 -39.09 -20.55
N LYS A 91 -3.23 -40.39 -20.65
CA LYS A 91 -4.14 -40.88 -21.70
C LYS A 91 -5.53 -40.25 -21.52
N VAL A 92 -6.02 -40.18 -20.28
CA VAL A 92 -7.33 -39.60 -19.95
C VAL A 92 -7.31 -38.09 -20.20
N LEU A 93 -6.29 -37.41 -19.71
CA LEU A 93 -6.12 -35.96 -19.90
C LEU A 93 -6.00 -35.58 -21.39
N ARG A 94 -5.23 -36.33 -22.21
CA ARG A 94 -5.14 -36.10 -23.64
C ARG A 94 -6.47 -36.40 -24.36
N ALA A 95 -7.22 -37.39 -23.92
CA ALA A 95 -8.57 -37.65 -24.46
C ALA A 95 -9.49 -36.46 -24.20
N PHE A 96 -9.45 -35.85 -22.99
CA PHE A 96 -10.17 -34.60 -22.68
C PHE A 96 -9.77 -33.47 -23.61
N CYS A 97 -8.46 -33.26 -23.83
CA CYS A 97 -7.98 -32.22 -24.76
C CYS A 97 -8.55 -32.40 -26.17
N ARG A 98 -8.50 -33.62 -26.72
CA ARG A 98 -9.06 -33.92 -28.05
C ARG A 98 -10.58 -33.68 -28.14
N GLU A 99 -11.32 -34.08 -27.10
CA GLU A 99 -12.77 -33.88 -27.04
C GLU A 99 -13.18 -32.41 -27.05
N HIS A 100 -12.34 -31.53 -26.43
CA HIS A 100 -12.66 -30.15 -26.21
C HIS A 100 -11.78 -29.16 -27.04
N SER A 101 -11.14 -29.63 -28.11
CA SER A 101 -10.32 -28.81 -29.01
C SER A 101 -9.17 -28.05 -28.34
N LEU A 102 -8.56 -28.68 -27.31
CA LEU A 102 -7.29 -28.25 -26.71
C LEU A 102 -6.13 -29.05 -27.26
N ASP A 103 -4.96 -28.44 -27.32
CA ASP A 103 -3.76 -29.17 -27.75
C ASP A 103 -3.30 -30.14 -26.64
N GLU A 104 -3.00 -31.39 -27.02
CA GLU A 104 -2.58 -32.43 -26.08
C GLU A 104 -1.26 -32.15 -25.35
N HIS A 105 -0.41 -31.26 -25.89
CA HIS A 105 0.85 -30.91 -25.25
C HIS A 105 0.65 -30.16 -23.93
N TYR A 106 -0.48 -29.46 -23.72
CA TYR A 106 -0.79 -28.81 -22.45
C TYR A 106 -0.85 -29.76 -21.27
N VAL A 107 -1.13 -31.04 -21.51
CA VAL A 107 -1.09 -32.09 -20.47
C VAL A 107 0.29 -32.20 -19.82
N ASP A 108 1.36 -31.88 -20.54
CA ASP A 108 2.72 -31.91 -19.99
C ASP A 108 3.03 -30.62 -19.21
N SER A 109 2.40 -29.51 -19.55
CA SER A 109 2.54 -28.21 -18.87
C SER A 109 1.73 -28.10 -17.56
N ILE A 110 0.53 -28.71 -17.49
CA ILE A 110 -0.26 -28.72 -16.25
C ILE A 110 0.45 -29.55 -15.17
N GLY A 111 1.10 -28.85 -14.25
CA GLY A 111 1.73 -29.44 -13.07
C GLY A 111 0.70 -29.93 -12.02
N PRO A 112 1.10 -30.03 -10.74
CA PRO A 112 0.19 -30.44 -9.66
C PRO A 112 -0.91 -29.41 -9.34
N GLU A 113 -0.77 -28.17 -9.74
CA GLU A 113 -1.76 -27.11 -9.50
C GLU A 113 -2.51 -26.68 -10.77
N GLY A 114 -2.21 -27.26 -11.90
CA GLY A 114 -2.88 -26.99 -13.18
C GLY A 114 -4.13 -27.83 -13.39
N TYR A 115 -5.00 -27.38 -14.29
CA TYR A 115 -6.26 -28.03 -14.63
C TYR A 115 -6.62 -27.80 -16.10
N LEU A 116 -7.54 -28.66 -16.59
CA LEU A 116 -8.27 -28.46 -17.84
C LEU A 116 -9.73 -28.26 -17.48
N LEU A 117 -10.40 -27.36 -18.19
CA LEU A 117 -11.82 -27.07 -17.99
C LEU A 117 -12.51 -26.95 -19.35
N SER A 118 -13.71 -27.51 -19.47
CA SER A 118 -14.61 -27.28 -20.60
C SER A 118 -15.95 -26.84 -20.08
N LYS A 119 -16.50 -25.77 -20.66
CA LYS A 119 -17.84 -25.24 -20.37
C LYS A 119 -18.68 -25.27 -21.64
N SER A 120 -19.87 -25.87 -21.55
CA SER A 120 -20.98 -25.77 -22.49
C SER A 120 -22.21 -25.10 -21.85
N ASP A 121 -23.34 -25.05 -22.56
CA ASP A 121 -24.56 -24.41 -22.05
C ASP A 121 -25.08 -24.99 -20.73
N SER A 122 -24.92 -26.28 -20.49
CA SER A 122 -25.49 -26.97 -19.34
C SER A 122 -24.49 -27.80 -18.54
N CYS A 123 -23.19 -27.76 -18.90
CA CYS A 123 -22.18 -28.56 -18.26
C CYS A 123 -20.83 -27.85 -18.19
N ILE A 124 -20.22 -27.89 -17.01
CA ILE A 124 -18.80 -27.56 -16.83
C ILE A 124 -18.10 -28.84 -16.39
N HIS A 125 -17.07 -29.23 -17.13
CA HIS A 125 -16.24 -30.39 -16.78
C HIS A 125 -14.82 -29.90 -16.47
N VAL A 126 -14.36 -30.14 -15.25
CA VAL A 126 -13.02 -29.81 -14.76
C VAL A 126 -12.27 -31.12 -14.50
N ILE A 127 -11.05 -31.23 -15.04
CA ILE A 127 -10.18 -32.38 -14.80
C ILE A 127 -8.77 -31.91 -14.43
N SER A 128 -8.15 -32.53 -13.43
CA SER A 128 -6.79 -32.25 -13.00
C SER A 128 -6.05 -33.48 -12.52
N LYS A 129 -4.72 -33.38 -12.42
CA LYS A 129 -3.86 -34.45 -11.88
C LYS A 129 -4.01 -34.62 -10.36
N THR A 130 -4.34 -33.56 -9.65
CA THR A 130 -4.36 -33.51 -8.19
C THR A 130 -5.64 -32.86 -7.67
N THR A 131 -5.90 -33.04 -6.38
CA THR A 131 -6.99 -32.37 -5.66
C THR A 131 -6.85 -30.85 -5.72
N LYS A 132 -5.62 -30.30 -5.53
CA LYS A 132 -5.37 -28.85 -5.54
C LYS A 132 -5.66 -28.24 -6.92
N GLY A 133 -5.15 -28.84 -7.99
CA GLY A 133 -5.44 -28.37 -9.35
C GLY A 133 -6.92 -28.49 -9.71
N LEU A 134 -7.60 -29.56 -9.24
CA LEU A 134 -9.03 -29.68 -9.41
C LEU A 134 -9.79 -28.56 -8.70
N LEU A 135 -9.41 -28.22 -7.47
CA LEU A 135 -10.01 -27.11 -6.72
C LEU A 135 -9.88 -25.78 -7.48
N TYR A 136 -8.70 -25.47 -8.03
CA TYR A 136 -8.51 -24.24 -8.80
C TYR A 136 -9.35 -24.20 -10.08
N GLY A 137 -9.54 -25.33 -10.74
CA GLY A 137 -10.46 -25.43 -11.86
C GLY A 137 -11.93 -25.22 -11.45
N ILE A 138 -12.34 -25.72 -10.27
CA ILE A 138 -13.67 -25.48 -9.71
C ILE A 138 -13.86 -24.01 -9.31
N GLN A 139 -12.82 -23.35 -8.76
CA GLN A 139 -12.88 -21.90 -8.50
C GLN A 139 -13.07 -21.09 -9.80
N SER A 140 -12.38 -21.48 -10.88
CA SER A 140 -12.62 -20.86 -12.20
C SER A 140 -14.03 -21.15 -12.72
N ALA A 141 -14.56 -22.36 -12.53
CA ALA A 141 -15.95 -22.67 -12.86
C ALA A 141 -16.94 -21.80 -12.07
N LYS A 142 -16.68 -21.57 -10.77
CA LYS A 142 -17.48 -20.68 -9.92
C LYS A 142 -17.51 -19.25 -10.47
N GLN A 143 -16.35 -18.72 -10.86
CA GLN A 143 -16.23 -17.38 -11.44
C GLN A 143 -17.00 -17.27 -12.77
N LEU A 144 -16.92 -18.27 -13.63
CA LEU A 144 -17.71 -18.33 -14.88
C LEU A 144 -19.22 -18.30 -14.61
N VAL A 145 -19.68 -19.01 -13.59
CA VAL A 145 -21.10 -19.03 -13.20
C VAL A 145 -21.54 -17.70 -12.62
N ARG A 146 -20.75 -17.14 -11.70
CA ARG A 146 -21.02 -15.83 -11.08
C ARG A 146 -21.11 -14.72 -12.11
N GLY A 147 -20.18 -14.68 -13.07
CA GLY A 147 -20.17 -13.71 -14.15
C GLY A 147 -21.19 -13.97 -15.26
N GLY A 148 -22.08 -14.97 -15.11
CA GLY A 148 -23.10 -15.29 -16.12
C GLY A 148 -22.53 -15.61 -17.50
N TYR A 149 -21.29 -16.12 -17.60
CA TYR A 149 -20.59 -16.33 -18.86
C TYR A 149 -21.31 -17.37 -19.75
N ALA A 150 -22.00 -16.92 -20.79
CA ALA A 150 -22.78 -17.76 -21.67
C ALA A 150 -21.94 -18.59 -22.67
N PRO A 151 -20.86 -18.06 -23.30
CA PRO A 151 -20.16 -18.78 -24.35
C PRO A 151 -19.60 -20.14 -23.93
N SER A 152 -19.53 -21.09 -24.85
CA SER A 152 -18.78 -22.33 -24.69
C SER A 152 -17.28 -22.03 -24.77
N VAL A 153 -16.51 -22.59 -23.83
CA VAL A 153 -15.07 -22.35 -23.71
C VAL A 153 -14.33 -23.57 -23.19
N ALA A 154 -13.12 -23.78 -23.66
CA ALA A 154 -12.19 -24.75 -23.09
C ALA A 154 -10.93 -24.03 -22.61
N LEU A 155 -10.44 -24.41 -21.45
CA LEU A 155 -9.30 -23.79 -20.76
C LEU A 155 -8.25 -24.82 -20.44
N ALA A 156 -6.97 -24.44 -20.57
CA ALA A 156 -5.86 -25.13 -19.94
C ALA A 156 -5.06 -24.11 -19.11
N ASP A 157 -4.81 -24.43 -17.83
CA ASP A 157 -4.27 -23.44 -16.91
C ASP A 157 -3.31 -24.05 -15.88
N TRP A 158 -2.30 -23.26 -15.50
CA TRP A 158 -1.30 -23.62 -14.50
C TRP A 158 -0.53 -22.36 -14.03
N PRO A 159 0.00 -22.33 -12.77
CA PRO A 159 0.77 -21.18 -12.29
C PRO A 159 2.19 -21.15 -12.82
N ASP A 160 2.76 -19.95 -12.93
CA ASP A 160 4.19 -19.74 -13.15
C ASP A 160 4.98 -19.90 -11.84
N TYR A 161 4.51 -19.32 -10.75
CA TYR A 161 5.12 -19.46 -9.44
C TYR A 161 4.51 -20.62 -8.64
N PRO A 162 5.34 -21.52 -8.07
CA PRO A 162 4.86 -22.61 -7.23
C PRO A 162 4.43 -22.16 -5.83
N GLN A 163 4.98 -21.05 -5.31
CA GLN A 163 4.58 -20.47 -4.02
C GLN A 163 3.95 -19.09 -4.25
N ARG A 164 2.71 -18.94 -3.81
CA ARG A 164 1.90 -17.74 -3.95
C ARG A 164 1.24 -17.50 -2.59
N ILE A 165 1.96 -16.76 -1.76
CA ILE A 165 1.67 -16.59 -0.34
C ILE A 165 1.07 -15.20 -0.12
N PHE A 166 -0.04 -15.12 0.60
CA PHE A 166 -0.53 -13.85 1.14
C PHE A 166 -0.07 -13.72 2.60
N PHE A 167 0.34 -12.52 2.97
CA PHE A 167 0.84 -12.17 4.30
C PHE A 167 0.04 -11.00 4.86
N ASP A 168 -0.51 -11.16 6.06
CA ASP A 168 -1.35 -10.19 6.74
C ASP A 168 -0.73 -9.78 8.08
N ASP A 169 -0.54 -8.48 8.29
CA ASP A 169 -0.07 -7.96 9.56
C ASP A 169 -1.24 -7.87 10.55
N ILE A 170 -1.22 -8.73 11.55
CA ILE A 170 -2.23 -8.74 12.61
C ILE A 170 -1.71 -8.19 13.95
N SER A 171 -0.51 -7.63 13.96
CA SER A 171 0.17 -7.22 15.22
C SER A 171 0.16 -5.72 15.48
N ARG A 172 0.13 -4.90 14.43
CA ARG A 172 0.30 -3.45 14.56
C ARG A 172 -0.97 -2.65 14.30
N GLY A 173 -2.08 -3.33 14.10
CA GLY A 173 -3.39 -2.75 13.85
C GLY A 173 -4.51 -3.73 14.16
N PRO A 174 -5.44 -3.96 13.22
CA PRO A 174 -6.56 -4.87 13.37
C PRO A 174 -6.08 -6.33 13.49
N ILE A 175 -6.79 -7.11 14.30
CA ILE A 175 -6.66 -8.56 14.35
C ILE A 175 -7.98 -9.13 13.83
N SER A 176 -7.94 -9.80 12.68
CA SER A 176 -9.12 -10.42 12.12
C SER A 176 -9.70 -11.48 13.07
N ASN A 177 -11.02 -11.51 13.23
CA ASN A 177 -11.68 -12.60 13.95
C ASN A 177 -11.65 -13.89 13.12
N VAL A 178 -11.77 -15.06 13.77
CA VAL A 178 -11.65 -16.37 13.11
C VAL A 178 -12.66 -16.54 11.96
N THR A 179 -13.87 -16.01 12.11
CA THR A 179 -14.91 -16.05 11.05
C THR A 179 -14.45 -15.27 9.82
N TYR A 180 -13.83 -14.11 10.01
CA TYR A 180 -13.32 -13.32 8.92
C TYR A 180 -12.06 -13.93 8.29
N ILE A 181 -11.14 -14.51 9.09
CA ILE A 181 -9.99 -15.28 8.56
C ILE A 181 -10.47 -16.43 7.66
N LYS A 182 -11.54 -17.12 8.01
CA LYS A 182 -12.14 -18.13 7.13
C LYS A 182 -12.67 -17.53 5.82
N LYS A 183 -13.21 -16.30 5.86
CA LYS A 183 -13.60 -15.57 4.64
C LYS A 183 -12.37 -15.20 3.80
N GLN A 184 -11.30 -14.71 4.43
CA GLN A 184 -10.02 -14.41 3.75
C GLN A 184 -9.48 -15.67 3.04
N ILE A 185 -9.52 -16.85 3.70
CA ILE A 185 -9.10 -18.12 3.09
C ILE A 185 -9.93 -18.45 1.83
N ARG A 186 -11.25 -18.22 1.87
CA ARG A 186 -12.10 -18.43 0.68
C ARG A 186 -11.74 -17.48 -0.46
N ASP A 187 -11.63 -16.19 -0.16
CA ASP A 187 -11.29 -15.15 -1.14
C ASP A 187 -9.90 -15.43 -1.76
N LEU A 188 -8.91 -15.77 -0.94
CA LEU A 188 -7.55 -16.12 -1.39
C LEU A 188 -7.53 -17.41 -2.22
N SER A 189 -8.29 -18.44 -1.82
CA SER A 189 -8.41 -19.69 -2.59
C SER A 189 -9.05 -19.46 -3.97
N GLU A 190 -10.08 -18.62 -4.04
CA GLU A 190 -10.69 -18.24 -5.31
C GLU A 190 -9.70 -17.53 -6.25
N LEU A 191 -8.80 -16.74 -5.69
CA LEU A 191 -7.70 -16.10 -6.39
C LEU A 191 -6.46 -16.99 -6.55
N LYS A 192 -6.55 -18.28 -6.23
CA LYS A 192 -5.52 -19.30 -6.40
C LYS A 192 -4.22 -19.05 -5.63
N TYR A 193 -4.28 -18.35 -4.49
CA TYR A 193 -3.20 -18.41 -3.50
C TYR A 193 -3.13 -19.81 -2.91
N ASN A 194 -1.91 -20.28 -2.58
CA ASN A 194 -1.72 -21.62 -2.04
C ASN A 194 -1.18 -21.64 -0.61
N ALA A 195 -0.86 -20.48 -0.06
CA ALA A 195 -0.51 -20.33 1.34
C ALA A 195 -0.94 -18.95 1.89
N PHE A 196 -1.18 -18.92 3.19
CA PHE A 196 -1.49 -17.73 3.94
C PHE A 196 -0.63 -17.69 5.20
N THR A 197 -0.16 -16.53 5.60
CA THR A 197 0.63 -16.34 6.82
C THR A 197 0.29 -15.02 7.48
N PHE A 198 0.53 -14.95 8.78
CA PHE A 198 0.30 -13.75 9.58
C PHE A 198 1.63 -13.17 10.05
N TYR A 199 1.69 -11.84 10.22
CA TYR A 199 2.78 -11.23 10.97
C TYR A 199 2.42 -11.20 12.45
N ILE A 200 3.22 -11.90 13.25
CA ILE A 200 2.94 -12.09 14.66
C ILE A 200 4.10 -11.61 15.53
N GLU A 201 3.84 -10.57 16.33
CA GLU A 201 4.74 -10.08 17.39
C GLU A 201 4.28 -10.58 18.76
N HIS A 202 3.02 -10.29 19.14
CA HIS A 202 2.52 -10.55 20.51
C HIS A 202 1.05 -10.98 20.56
N VAL A 203 0.38 -11.03 19.43
CA VAL A 203 -1.09 -11.26 19.35
C VAL A 203 -1.45 -12.74 19.22
N ILE A 204 -0.62 -13.60 19.76
CA ILE A 204 -0.85 -15.06 19.84
C ILE A 204 -0.68 -15.52 21.29
N GLN A 205 -1.47 -16.51 21.70
CA GLN A 205 -1.47 -17.03 23.07
C GLN A 205 -0.92 -18.47 23.15
N PRO A 206 0.42 -18.66 23.23
CA PRO A 206 0.98 -19.97 23.45
C PRO A 206 0.68 -20.42 24.89
N LEU A 207 0.55 -21.74 25.10
CA LEU A 207 0.25 -22.30 26.40
C LEU A 207 1.40 -22.13 27.40
N SER A 208 2.64 -22.15 26.90
CA SER A 208 3.86 -21.97 27.69
C SER A 208 4.01 -20.56 28.28
N TYR A 209 3.53 -19.54 27.58
CA TYR A 209 3.60 -18.12 27.96
C TYR A 209 2.32 -17.37 27.56
N PRO A 210 1.17 -17.64 28.22
CA PRO A 210 -0.13 -17.16 27.75
C PRO A 210 -0.40 -15.67 28.04
N ASP A 211 0.39 -15.05 28.88
CA ASP A 211 0.11 -13.75 29.50
C ASP A 211 0.77 -12.55 28.80
N PHE A 212 1.51 -12.75 27.71
CA PHE A 212 1.97 -11.63 26.90
C PHE A 212 0.94 -11.18 25.85
N ALA A 213 0.01 -12.07 25.46
CA ALA A 213 -1.01 -11.74 24.49
C ALA A 213 -2.10 -10.83 25.09
N PRO A 214 -2.60 -9.83 24.35
CA PRO A 214 -3.65 -8.95 24.85
C PRO A 214 -4.97 -9.71 25.10
N GLU A 215 -5.74 -9.29 26.11
CA GLU A 215 -7.00 -9.97 26.46
C GLU A 215 -8.06 -9.84 25.38
N ASN A 216 -8.16 -8.67 24.74
CA ASN A 216 -9.21 -8.29 23.81
C ASN A 216 -8.89 -8.49 22.32
N GLY A 217 -7.80 -9.20 22.01
CA GLY A 217 -7.46 -9.52 20.63
C GLY A 217 -6.20 -10.37 20.50
N LYS A 218 -6.38 -11.63 20.18
CA LYS A 218 -5.33 -12.63 20.01
C LYS A 218 -5.85 -13.84 19.27
N LEU A 219 -4.93 -14.64 18.75
CA LEU A 219 -5.22 -16.00 18.32
C LEU A 219 -4.79 -16.98 19.42
N THR A 220 -5.70 -17.79 19.88
CA THR A 220 -5.40 -18.93 20.76
C THR A 220 -4.86 -20.10 19.95
N MET A 221 -4.22 -21.09 20.61
CA MET A 221 -3.77 -22.31 19.94
C MET A 221 -4.92 -23.10 19.33
N ASP A 222 -6.13 -23.01 19.87
CA ASP A 222 -7.31 -23.66 19.32
C ASP A 222 -7.84 -22.91 18.09
N ASP A 223 -7.81 -21.55 18.09
CA ASP A 223 -8.11 -20.74 16.90
C ASP A 223 -7.16 -21.11 15.75
N VAL A 224 -5.86 -21.23 16.02
CA VAL A 224 -4.86 -21.62 15.00
C VAL A 224 -5.19 -22.99 14.41
N LYS A 225 -5.53 -23.98 15.23
CA LYS A 225 -5.91 -25.33 14.76
C LYS A 225 -7.17 -25.28 13.93
N GLU A 226 -8.17 -24.49 14.35
CA GLU A 226 -9.43 -24.29 13.61
C GLU A 226 -9.18 -23.67 12.24
N ILE A 227 -8.36 -22.59 12.19
CA ILE A 227 -7.96 -21.93 10.95
C ILE A 227 -7.21 -22.91 10.04
N CYS A 228 -6.24 -23.64 10.55
CA CYS A 228 -5.47 -24.62 9.79
C CYS A 228 -6.36 -25.77 9.25
N SER A 229 -7.33 -26.22 10.05
CA SER A 229 -8.27 -27.25 9.62
C SER A 229 -9.14 -26.77 8.47
N TYR A 230 -9.67 -25.55 8.60
CA TYR A 230 -10.49 -24.92 7.55
C TYR A 230 -9.69 -24.65 6.27
N ALA A 231 -8.47 -24.12 6.37
CA ALA A 231 -7.61 -23.87 5.22
C ALA A 231 -7.27 -25.16 4.43
N ARG A 232 -7.17 -26.29 5.12
CA ARG A 232 -6.92 -27.60 4.48
C ARG A 232 -8.04 -28.01 3.53
N GLU A 233 -9.31 -27.66 3.83
CA GLU A 233 -10.45 -27.89 2.93
C GLU A 233 -10.27 -27.13 1.60
N TYR A 234 -9.62 -25.98 1.64
CA TYR A 234 -9.26 -25.18 0.48
C TYR A 234 -7.86 -25.47 -0.07
N GLN A 235 -7.22 -26.57 0.33
CA GLN A 235 -5.87 -26.97 -0.09
C GLN A 235 -4.81 -25.85 0.13
N MET A 236 -5.04 -24.99 1.12
CA MET A 236 -4.19 -23.86 1.47
C MET A 236 -3.36 -24.19 2.72
N GLU A 237 -2.07 -23.85 2.68
CA GLU A 237 -1.19 -23.96 3.85
C GLU A 237 -1.29 -22.71 4.71
N ILE A 238 -1.30 -22.88 6.04
CA ILE A 238 -1.11 -21.77 6.98
C ILE A 238 0.31 -21.86 7.50
N ILE A 239 1.15 -20.91 7.06
CA ILE A 239 2.55 -20.83 7.45
C ILE A 239 2.63 -20.16 8.83
N GLY A 240 3.28 -20.82 9.77
CA GLY A 240 3.54 -20.26 11.10
C GLY A 240 4.54 -19.12 11.04
N SER A 241 4.37 -18.12 11.89
CA SER A 241 5.31 -17.02 12.04
C SER A 241 5.36 -16.50 13.47
N PHE A 242 6.51 -15.95 13.85
CA PHE A 242 6.69 -15.23 15.10
C PHE A 242 7.91 -14.33 14.99
N GLN A 243 7.82 -13.11 15.52
CA GLN A 243 9.01 -12.27 15.63
C GLN A 243 9.99 -12.89 16.63
N CYS A 244 11.22 -13.09 16.19
CA CYS A 244 12.19 -13.81 16.95
C CYS A 244 13.43 -13.00 17.35
N PHE A 245 13.54 -11.73 16.95
CA PHE A 245 14.69 -10.89 17.29
C PHE A 245 14.31 -9.42 17.57
N GLY A 246 13.95 -8.62 16.55
CA GLY A 246 13.42 -7.25 16.68
C GLY A 246 11.92 -7.24 17.03
N HIS A 247 11.32 -6.05 17.08
CA HIS A 247 9.88 -5.83 17.26
C HIS A 247 9.27 -6.50 18.50
N PHE A 248 10.04 -6.52 19.59
CA PHE A 248 9.63 -7.08 20.89
C PHE A 248 9.06 -6.03 21.87
N GLU A 249 8.84 -4.79 21.43
CA GLU A 249 8.45 -3.67 22.28
C GLU A 249 7.22 -4.01 23.15
N LYS A 250 6.22 -4.68 22.58
CA LYS A 250 4.99 -5.02 23.27
C LYS A 250 5.22 -6.06 24.38
N ILE A 251 5.95 -7.12 24.07
CA ILE A 251 6.28 -8.17 25.04
C ILE A 251 7.22 -7.62 26.11
N LEU A 252 8.28 -6.89 25.73
CA LEU A 252 9.29 -6.37 26.65
C LEU A 252 8.79 -5.19 27.51
N SER A 253 7.69 -4.53 27.13
CA SER A 253 7.03 -3.54 27.99
C SER A 253 6.37 -4.12 29.22
N LEU A 254 6.11 -5.42 29.22
CA LEU A 254 5.55 -6.12 30.36
C LEU A 254 6.65 -6.43 31.39
N GLU A 255 6.43 -6.08 32.67
CA GLU A 255 7.43 -6.21 33.74
C GLU A 255 8.04 -7.62 33.81
N LYS A 256 7.21 -8.66 33.64
CA LYS A 256 7.63 -10.07 33.64
C LYS A 256 8.63 -10.39 32.52
N TYR A 257 8.47 -9.78 31.35
CA TYR A 257 9.27 -10.07 30.16
C TYR A 257 10.39 -9.06 29.89
N ALA A 258 10.34 -7.86 30.50
CA ALA A 258 11.39 -6.84 30.39
C ALA A 258 12.82 -7.36 30.63
N PRO A 259 13.06 -8.32 31.57
CA PRO A 259 14.38 -8.91 31.73
C PRO A 259 14.89 -9.70 30.52
N LEU A 260 14.04 -10.14 29.58
CA LEU A 260 14.43 -10.89 28.38
C LEU A 260 15.04 -9.98 27.29
N GLY A 261 14.86 -8.65 27.39
CA GLY A 261 15.32 -7.71 26.39
C GLY A 261 16.83 -7.40 26.48
N ASP A 262 17.43 -7.29 25.31
CA ASP A 262 18.75 -6.67 25.09
C ASP A 262 18.62 -5.16 25.02
N THR A 263 17.67 -4.67 24.21
CA THR A 263 17.16 -3.30 24.13
C THR A 263 15.67 -3.29 24.46
N PRO A 264 14.98 -2.14 24.49
CA PRO A 264 13.52 -2.11 24.63
C PRO A 264 12.75 -2.77 23.46
N SER A 265 13.39 -2.87 22.29
CA SER A 265 12.80 -3.40 21.05
C SER A 265 13.32 -4.79 20.66
N MET A 266 14.40 -5.25 21.25
CA MET A 266 15.10 -6.45 20.83
C MET A 266 15.29 -7.45 21.98
N ILE A 267 14.97 -8.73 21.73
CA ILE A 267 15.21 -9.80 22.69
C ILE A 267 16.72 -10.08 22.84
N ALA A 268 17.16 -10.59 24.00
CA ALA A 268 18.58 -10.80 24.32
C ALA A 268 19.07 -12.20 23.87
N PRO A 269 19.76 -12.35 22.72
CA PRO A 269 20.20 -13.64 22.20
C PRO A 269 21.16 -14.40 23.10
N LEU A 270 21.98 -13.69 23.88
CA LEU A 270 22.97 -14.31 24.76
C LEU A 270 22.40 -14.77 26.11
N LYS A 271 21.15 -14.44 26.40
CA LYS A 271 20.53 -14.74 27.68
C LYS A 271 19.81 -16.10 27.64
N PRO A 272 20.21 -17.08 28.51
CA PRO A 272 19.58 -18.41 28.49
C PRO A 272 18.06 -18.39 28.68
N GLN A 273 17.54 -17.45 29.49
CA GLN A 273 16.10 -17.31 29.70
C GLN A 273 15.35 -16.81 28.44
N ALA A 274 15.98 -15.92 27.66
CA ALA A 274 15.42 -15.44 26.39
C ALA A 274 15.44 -16.55 25.33
N GLN A 275 16.52 -17.33 25.28
CA GLN A 275 16.58 -18.52 24.41
C GLN A 275 15.52 -19.56 24.79
N ALA A 276 15.33 -19.83 26.09
CA ALA A 276 14.32 -20.77 26.58
C ALA A 276 12.90 -20.29 26.22
N PHE A 277 12.63 -18.98 26.37
CA PHE A 277 11.36 -18.37 25.97
C PHE A 277 11.10 -18.58 24.49
N LEU A 278 12.03 -18.15 23.62
CA LEU A 278 11.90 -18.31 22.16
C LEU A 278 11.71 -19.76 21.76
N LYS A 279 12.55 -20.65 22.30
CA LYS A 279 12.45 -22.09 22.01
C LYS A 279 11.07 -22.62 22.32
N SER A 280 10.54 -22.38 23.53
CA SER A 280 9.23 -22.90 23.94
C SER A 280 8.09 -22.36 23.06
N VAL A 281 8.09 -21.05 22.79
CA VAL A 281 7.05 -20.42 21.95
C VAL A 281 7.13 -20.96 20.53
N ILE A 282 8.31 -20.98 19.91
CA ILE A 282 8.50 -21.44 18.54
C ILE A 282 8.15 -22.93 18.37
N GLU A 283 8.55 -23.78 19.29
CA GLU A 283 8.22 -25.21 19.24
C GLU A 283 6.71 -25.44 19.30
N GLU A 284 6.01 -24.72 20.16
CA GLU A 284 4.56 -24.81 20.31
C GLU A 284 3.82 -24.28 19.04
N LEU A 285 4.25 -23.14 18.51
CA LEU A 285 3.69 -22.61 17.27
C LEU A 285 4.01 -23.51 16.06
N ALA A 286 5.22 -24.05 15.97
CA ALA A 286 5.60 -24.99 14.92
C ALA A 286 4.71 -26.27 14.91
N ASP A 287 4.27 -26.73 16.08
CA ASP A 287 3.34 -27.86 16.19
C ASP A 287 1.89 -27.49 15.84
N ALA A 288 1.48 -26.24 16.06
CA ALA A 288 0.11 -25.78 15.82
C ALA A 288 -0.17 -25.43 14.34
N PHE A 289 0.80 -24.78 13.68
CA PHE A 289 0.66 -24.38 12.27
C PHE A 289 0.91 -25.55 11.31
N SER A 290 0.04 -25.66 10.28
CA SER A 290 -0.01 -26.82 9.39
C SER A 290 1.08 -26.91 8.35
N SER A 291 1.71 -25.77 7.97
CA SER A 291 2.73 -25.76 6.91
C SER A 291 4.06 -26.37 7.39
N ASP A 292 4.81 -26.94 6.45
CA ASP A 292 6.21 -27.31 6.65
C ASP A 292 7.13 -26.09 6.81
N TYR A 293 6.69 -24.90 6.41
CA TYR A 293 7.45 -23.66 6.55
C TYR A 293 7.10 -22.94 7.84
N PHE A 294 8.09 -22.21 8.38
CA PHE A 294 7.92 -21.31 9.51
C PHE A 294 8.78 -20.05 9.31
N ASN A 295 8.16 -18.86 9.42
CA ASN A 295 8.84 -17.59 9.29
C ASN A 295 9.28 -17.06 10.67
N ILE A 296 10.60 -16.95 10.87
CA ILE A 296 11.18 -16.39 12.10
C ILE A 296 11.24 -14.85 12.08
N ASN A 297 10.86 -14.21 10.99
CA ASN A 297 10.96 -12.77 10.71
C ASN A 297 12.40 -12.24 10.87
N CYS A 298 12.82 -11.73 12.02
CA CYS A 298 14.18 -11.25 12.33
C CYS A 298 14.64 -10.06 11.47
N ASP A 299 13.70 -9.24 10.99
CA ASP A 299 13.92 -8.00 10.26
C ASP A 299 14.25 -6.82 11.19
N GLU A 300 14.74 -5.74 10.60
CA GLU A 300 14.90 -4.42 11.21
C GLU A 300 15.59 -4.37 12.58
N THR A 301 16.57 -5.23 12.79
CA THR A 301 17.37 -5.26 14.02
C THR A 301 18.45 -4.17 13.98
N TRP A 302 18.02 -2.88 13.96
CA TRP A 302 18.92 -1.74 13.79
C TRP A 302 19.79 -1.41 15.00
N ASP A 303 19.42 -1.85 16.20
CA ASP A 303 20.03 -1.51 17.47
C ASP A 303 20.94 -2.62 18.06
N LEU A 304 21.42 -3.55 17.19
CA LEU A 304 22.33 -4.64 17.55
C LEU A 304 23.57 -4.18 18.37
N GLU A 305 24.06 -2.97 18.12
CA GLU A 305 25.27 -2.43 18.75
C GLU A 305 24.97 -1.58 20.01
N ASN A 306 23.69 -1.37 20.34
CA ASN A 306 23.28 -0.41 21.36
C ASN A 306 22.74 -1.08 22.65
N GLY A 307 22.55 -2.40 22.65
CA GLY A 307 21.94 -3.14 23.74
C GLY A 307 22.89 -3.49 24.88
N LYS A 308 22.40 -4.33 25.80
CA LYS A 308 23.18 -4.90 26.89
C LYS A 308 24.33 -5.76 26.37
N SER A 309 24.18 -6.33 25.19
CA SER A 309 25.17 -7.15 24.48
C SER A 309 26.28 -6.36 23.77
N LYS A 310 26.25 -5.03 23.78
CA LYS A 310 27.16 -4.16 23.02
C LYS A 310 28.65 -4.49 23.11
N GLU A 311 29.16 -4.84 24.29
CA GLU A 311 30.58 -5.19 24.46
C GLU A 311 30.91 -6.52 23.77
N TYR A 312 29.97 -7.47 23.77
CA TYR A 312 30.12 -8.71 23.03
C TYR A 312 30.08 -8.46 21.51
N VAL A 313 29.11 -7.68 21.05
CA VAL A 313 28.96 -7.31 19.63
C VAL A 313 30.20 -6.59 19.10
N ARG A 314 30.75 -5.62 19.83
CA ARG A 314 32.01 -4.94 19.46
C ARG A 314 33.21 -5.90 19.32
N ARG A 315 33.20 -6.99 20.06
CA ARG A 315 34.30 -7.99 20.03
C ARG A 315 34.15 -8.97 18.87
N VAL A 316 32.93 -9.41 18.54
CA VAL A 316 32.69 -10.49 17.58
C VAL A 316 32.18 -10.03 16.23
N GLY A 317 31.64 -8.83 16.13
CA GLY A 317 30.93 -8.29 14.97
C GLY A 317 29.39 -8.46 15.07
N ALA A 318 28.66 -7.47 14.57
CA ALA A 318 27.19 -7.49 14.53
C ALA A 318 26.66 -8.60 13.61
N ASP A 319 27.34 -8.82 12.50
CA ASP A 319 27.07 -9.88 11.54
C ASP A 319 27.13 -11.28 12.18
N LYS A 320 28.22 -11.55 12.90
CA LYS A 320 28.36 -12.83 13.62
C LYS A 320 27.33 -12.97 14.73
N PHE A 321 27.07 -11.92 15.50
CA PHE A 321 26.08 -11.92 16.56
C PHE A 321 24.67 -12.26 16.00
N TYR A 322 24.31 -11.65 14.88
CA TYR A 322 23.08 -11.94 14.16
C TYR A 322 23.05 -13.41 13.67
N ALA A 323 24.10 -13.84 12.97
CA ALA A 323 24.19 -15.19 12.42
C ALA A 323 24.10 -16.29 13.48
N ASP A 324 24.74 -16.10 14.64
CA ASP A 324 24.68 -17.07 15.76
C ASP A 324 23.25 -17.22 16.31
N HIS A 325 22.49 -16.10 16.37
CA HIS A 325 21.08 -16.14 16.75
C HIS A 325 20.21 -16.86 15.70
N ILE A 326 20.41 -16.56 14.42
CA ILE A 326 19.68 -17.25 13.34
C ILE A 326 19.96 -18.76 13.36
N ARG A 327 21.20 -19.19 13.61
CA ARG A 327 21.53 -20.62 13.74
C ARG A 327 20.79 -21.28 14.89
N PHE A 328 20.70 -20.62 16.04
CA PHE A 328 19.93 -21.10 17.19
C PHE A 328 18.44 -21.32 16.81
N LEU A 329 17.80 -20.33 16.18
CA LEU A 329 16.41 -20.44 15.74
C LEU A 329 16.22 -21.53 14.68
N TYR A 330 17.15 -21.63 13.74
CA TYR A 330 17.16 -22.66 12.72
C TYR A 330 17.21 -24.06 13.35
N ASP A 331 18.10 -24.30 14.33
CA ASP A 331 18.23 -25.60 15.00
C ASP A 331 16.95 -25.99 15.74
N VAL A 332 16.28 -25.03 16.39
CA VAL A 332 15.00 -25.25 17.06
C VAL A 332 13.93 -25.72 16.06
N LEU A 333 13.78 -25.03 14.95
CA LEU A 333 12.78 -25.37 13.92
C LEU A 333 13.14 -26.63 13.14
N LYS A 334 14.40 -26.87 12.89
CA LYS A 334 14.87 -28.09 12.24
C LYS A 334 14.58 -29.34 13.08
N ALA A 335 14.68 -29.24 14.40
CA ALA A 335 14.27 -30.32 15.31
C ALA A 335 12.76 -30.62 15.25
N LYS A 336 11.96 -29.66 14.80
CA LYS A 336 10.52 -29.78 14.52
C LYS A 336 10.21 -30.13 13.05
N ASN A 337 11.22 -30.47 12.24
CA ASN A 337 11.12 -30.72 10.80
C ASN A 337 10.54 -29.56 9.98
N LYS A 338 10.66 -28.32 10.45
CA LYS A 338 10.23 -27.15 9.71
C LYS A 338 11.35 -26.60 8.82
N LYS A 339 10.94 -25.99 7.70
CA LYS A 339 11.79 -25.22 6.80
C LYS A 339 11.71 -23.74 7.22
N VAL A 340 12.86 -23.12 7.40
CA VAL A 340 12.95 -21.75 7.94
C VAL A 340 12.79 -20.73 6.81
N MET A 341 11.93 -19.73 7.04
CA MET A 341 11.84 -18.50 6.28
C MET A 341 12.27 -17.32 7.14
N MET A 342 12.87 -16.29 6.55
CA MET A 342 13.24 -15.04 7.25
C MET A 342 13.33 -13.86 6.28
N TRP A 343 13.14 -12.65 6.80
CA TRP A 343 13.33 -11.44 6.01
C TRP A 343 14.78 -11.22 5.61
N GLY A 344 15.00 -10.64 4.44
CA GLY A 344 16.31 -10.55 3.79
C GLY A 344 17.10 -9.28 4.05
N ASP A 345 16.53 -8.26 4.69
CA ASP A 345 17.12 -6.91 4.84
C ASP A 345 18.47 -6.91 5.56
N ILE A 346 18.57 -7.62 6.70
CA ILE A 346 19.85 -7.73 7.43
C ILE A 346 20.88 -8.54 6.65
N ILE A 347 20.43 -9.55 5.91
CA ILE A 347 21.29 -10.35 5.03
C ILE A 347 21.84 -9.49 3.88
N MET A 348 21.02 -8.60 3.31
CA MET A 348 21.49 -7.65 2.28
C MET A 348 22.53 -6.66 2.83
N LYS A 349 22.42 -6.29 4.11
CA LYS A 349 23.46 -5.50 4.80
C LYS A 349 24.76 -6.29 5.01
N TYR A 350 24.68 -7.62 5.20
CA TYR A 350 25.82 -8.52 5.40
C TYR A 350 25.77 -9.71 4.43
N PRO A 351 26.01 -9.52 3.11
CA PRO A 351 25.77 -10.55 2.10
C PRO A 351 26.64 -11.81 2.23
N HIS A 352 27.80 -11.70 2.89
CA HIS A 352 28.67 -12.87 3.15
C HIS A 352 27.98 -13.92 4.02
N LEU A 353 27.01 -13.53 4.86
CA LEU A 353 26.23 -14.46 5.70
C LEU A 353 25.45 -15.48 4.87
N LEU A 354 25.09 -15.16 3.62
CA LEU A 354 24.50 -16.13 2.69
C LEU A 354 25.38 -17.37 2.48
N SER A 355 26.70 -17.26 2.65
CA SER A 355 27.61 -18.40 2.55
C SER A 355 27.78 -19.15 3.88
N GLU A 356 27.47 -18.54 5.00
CA GLU A 356 27.71 -19.04 6.36
C GLU A 356 26.47 -19.66 7.01
N LEU A 357 25.28 -19.19 6.67
CA LEU A 357 24.02 -19.70 7.18
C LEU A 357 23.57 -20.98 6.44
N PRO A 358 22.67 -21.80 7.04
CA PRO A 358 22.13 -22.99 6.41
C PRO A 358 21.54 -22.70 5.02
N LYS A 359 21.86 -23.53 4.04
CA LYS A 359 21.53 -23.30 2.62
C LYS A 359 20.06 -23.53 2.28
N ASP A 360 19.31 -24.16 3.13
CA ASP A 360 17.87 -24.44 2.99
C ASP A 360 16.98 -23.40 3.68
N ILE A 361 17.55 -22.30 4.19
CA ILE A 361 16.77 -21.12 4.59
C ILE A 361 16.19 -20.44 3.35
N THR A 362 14.91 -20.11 3.39
CA THR A 362 14.22 -19.33 2.36
C THR A 362 14.21 -17.85 2.78
N TYR A 363 14.85 -17.01 1.98
CA TYR A 363 14.93 -15.58 2.25
C TYR A 363 13.75 -14.83 1.62
N LEU A 364 13.17 -13.90 2.37
CA LEU A 364 12.07 -13.05 1.96
C LEU A 364 12.64 -11.68 1.60
N SER A 365 12.82 -11.44 0.31
CA SER A 365 13.36 -10.17 -0.20
C SER A 365 12.23 -9.19 -0.44
N TRP A 366 12.16 -8.13 0.34
CA TRP A 366 11.08 -7.16 0.31
C TRP A 366 11.51 -5.78 -0.20
N ASN A 367 10.62 -5.16 -0.98
CA ASN A 367 10.69 -3.75 -1.35
C ASN A 367 9.31 -3.29 -1.82
N TYR A 368 8.91 -2.07 -1.45
CA TYR A 368 7.57 -1.52 -1.72
C TYR A 368 7.60 -0.30 -2.64
N SER A 369 8.75 0.08 -3.15
CA SER A 369 8.91 1.24 -4.02
C SER A 369 9.98 1.01 -5.10
N GLY A 370 9.89 1.79 -6.19
CA GLY A 370 10.86 1.74 -7.27
C GLY A 370 10.43 0.87 -8.45
N THR A 371 11.23 0.93 -9.51
CA THR A 371 10.99 0.25 -10.80
C THR A 371 12.12 -0.69 -11.19
N ASN A 372 13.18 -0.78 -10.39
CA ASN A 372 14.30 -1.68 -10.55
C ASN A 372 14.57 -2.41 -9.24
N TYR A 373 14.53 -3.72 -9.26
CA TYR A 373 14.66 -4.59 -8.09
C TYR A 373 15.95 -5.41 -8.06
N ASP A 374 16.93 -5.09 -8.91
CA ASP A 374 18.18 -5.83 -9.00
C ASP A 374 18.92 -5.89 -7.65
N ALA A 375 18.94 -4.80 -6.89
CA ALA A 375 19.60 -4.75 -5.59
C ALA A 375 18.99 -5.73 -4.56
N TRP A 376 17.71 -6.03 -4.67
CA TRP A 376 16.96 -6.96 -3.81
C TRP A 376 16.96 -8.39 -4.32
N ILE A 377 17.30 -8.62 -5.58
CA ILE A 377 17.29 -9.93 -6.24
C ILE A 377 18.71 -10.52 -6.33
N ASN A 378 19.68 -9.73 -6.80
CA ASN A 378 20.99 -10.23 -7.16
C ASN A 378 21.77 -10.89 -6.03
N PRO A 379 21.77 -10.41 -4.77
CA PRO A 379 22.49 -11.07 -3.68
C PRO A 379 22.08 -12.54 -3.50
N PHE A 380 20.79 -12.82 -3.57
CA PHE A 380 20.24 -14.17 -3.41
C PHE A 380 20.48 -15.04 -4.66
N LYS A 381 20.25 -14.47 -5.85
CA LYS A 381 20.46 -15.15 -7.14
C LYS A 381 21.94 -15.56 -7.33
N GLU A 382 22.87 -14.66 -7.09
CA GLU A 382 24.31 -14.90 -7.25
C GLU A 382 24.82 -15.96 -6.29
N ASN A 383 24.32 -15.96 -5.05
CA ASN A 383 24.65 -16.98 -4.06
C ASN A 383 23.86 -18.28 -4.23
N ARG A 384 22.94 -18.36 -5.20
CA ARG A 384 22.03 -19.51 -5.42
C ARG A 384 21.23 -19.88 -4.18
N SER A 385 20.82 -18.90 -3.40
CA SER A 385 19.98 -19.07 -2.22
C SER A 385 18.52 -19.28 -2.60
N CYS A 386 17.76 -19.97 -1.75
CA CYS A 386 16.31 -20.01 -1.86
C CYS A 386 15.75 -18.65 -1.47
N TYR A 387 14.95 -18.01 -2.31
CA TYR A 387 14.34 -16.72 -2.00
C TYR A 387 12.98 -16.54 -2.65
N LEU A 388 12.14 -15.74 -2.02
CA LEU A 388 10.89 -15.22 -2.55
C LEU A 388 11.02 -13.71 -2.73
N VAL A 389 10.31 -13.16 -3.70
CA VAL A 389 10.13 -11.71 -3.82
C VAL A 389 8.88 -11.31 -3.04
N CYS A 390 8.99 -10.23 -2.28
CA CYS A 390 7.95 -9.77 -1.37
C CYS A 390 7.51 -8.34 -1.71
N PRO A 391 6.71 -8.15 -2.79
CA PRO A 391 6.00 -6.91 -3.01
C PRO A 391 4.89 -6.74 -2.00
N GLY A 392 4.34 -5.52 -1.89
CA GLY A 392 3.26 -5.24 -0.96
C GLY A 392 2.10 -4.45 -1.57
N ILE A 393 0.97 -4.54 -0.91
CA ILE A 393 -0.11 -3.58 -1.05
C ILE A 393 0.35 -2.31 -0.31
N LEU A 394 0.33 -1.17 -0.98
CA LEU A 394 0.77 0.08 -0.37
C LEU A 394 -0.37 0.68 0.47
N ASN A 395 -0.74 -0.02 1.55
CA ASN A 395 -1.79 0.35 2.50
C ASN A 395 -1.23 0.92 3.82
N SER A 396 -0.02 0.54 4.21
CA SER A 396 0.63 1.03 5.43
C SER A 396 0.65 2.57 5.50
N ASN A 397 0.23 3.11 6.64
CA ASN A 397 0.15 4.54 6.90
C ASN A 397 -0.69 5.33 5.86
N ARG A 398 -1.77 4.75 5.33
CA ARG A 398 -2.67 5.38 4.36
C ARG A 398 -4.14 5.20 4.75
N LEU A 399 -4.98 6.18 4.40
CA LEU A 399 -6.43 6.06 4.61
C LEU A 399 -7.07 5.08 3.62
N PHE A 400 -6.45 4.91 2.45
CA PHE A 400 -6.80 3.94 1.44
C PHE A 400 -5.53 3.52 0.69
N PRO A 401 -5.42 2.26 0.23
CA PRO A 401 -4.21 1.78 -0.47
C PRO A 401 -3.86 2.64 -1.68
N ASP A 402 -2.58 2.98 -1.85
CA ASP A 402 -2.09 3.63 -3.05
C ASP A 402 -1.99 2.62 -4.19
N LEU A 403 -2.99 2.62 -5.07
CA LEU A 403 -3.06 1.69 -6.18
C LEU A 403 -2.03 1.97 -7.28
N ASN A 404 -1.55 3.21 -7.41
CA ASN A 404 -0.50 3.53 -8.38
C ASN A 404 0.81 2.85 -7.96
N MET A 405 1.24 3.08 -6.72
CA MET A 405 2.42 2.42 -6.17
C MET A 405 2.24 0.90 -6.11
N THR A 406 1.04 0.41 -5.75
CA THR A 406 0.72 -1.02 -5.76
C THR A 406 0.94 -1.64 -7.15
N ARG A 407 0.46 -0.99 -8.22
CA ARG A 407 0.65 -1.45 -9.61
C ARG A 407 2.13 -1.43 -10.02
N GLU A 408 2.85 -0.36 -9.69
CA GLU A 408 4.29 -0.26 -9.97
C GLU A 408 5.07 -1.37 -9.26
N ASN A 409 4.71 -1.70 -8.03
CA ASN A 409 5.37 -2.74 -7.24
C ASN A 409 5.17 -4.16 -7.80
N MET A 410 4.17 -4.40 -8.67
CA MET A 410 3.98 -5.68 -9.37
C MET A 410 5.18 -6.04 -10.27
N GLN A 411 5.96 -5.08 -10.71
CA GLN A 411 7.18 -5.33 -11.48
C GLN A 411 8.17 -6.23 -10.72
N PHE A 412 8.19 -6.16 -9.38
CA PHE A 412 9.04 -7.02 -8.56
C PHE A 412 8.73 -8.51 -8.73
N ILE A 413 7.44 -8.85 -8.92
CA ILE A 413 7.02 -10.24 -9.20
C ILE A 413 7.62 -10.72 -10.54
N THR A 414 7.50 -9.88 -11.56
CA THR A 414 8.00 -10.22 -12.92
C THR A 414 9.52 -10.34 -12.96
N ASP A 415 10.23 -9.41 -12.31
CA ASP A 415 11.70 -9.43 -12.26
C ASP A 415 12.22 -10.62 -11.44
N GLY A 416 11.57 -10.92 -10.31
CA GLY A 416 11.86 -12.10 -9.50
C GLY A 416 11.71 -13.39 -10.29
N TYR A 417 10.63 -13.54 -11.07
CA TYR A 417 10.39 -14.71 -11.92
C TYR A 417 11.53 -14.91 -12.95
N ARG A 418 11.88 -13.84 -13.66
CA ARG A 418 12.98 -13.86 -14.63
C ARG A 418 14.33 -14.19 -14.00
N ALA A 419 14.50 -13.82 -12.75
CA ALA A 419 15.71 -14.06 -11.98
C ALA A 419 15.74 -15.42 -11.26
N GLY A 420 14.64 -16.19 -11.26
CA GLY A 420 14.56 -17.52 -10.68
C GLY A 420 14.14 -17.55 -9.20
N ALA A 421 13.44 -16.54 -8.71
CA ALA A 421 12.78 -16.58 -7.41
C ALA A 421 11.78 -17.76 -7.37
N GLN A 422 11.66 -18.39 -6.21
CA GLN A 422 10.84 -19.59 -6.05
C GLN A 422 9.36 -19.32 -5.78
N GLY A 423 9.01 -18.07 -5.50
CA GLY A 423 7.64 -17.69 -5.20
C GLY A 423 7.50 -16.21 -4.91
N VAL A 424 6.28 -15.87 -4.57
CA VAL A 424 5.85 -14.54 -4.14
C VAL A 424 5.24 -14.63 -2.74
N LEU A 425 5.65 -13.75 -1.84
CA LEU A 425 4.97 -13.48 -0.59
C LEU A 425 4.45 -12.05 -0.66
N TYR A 426 3.15 -11.88 -0.87
CA TYR A 426 2.52 -10.58 -1.05
C TYR A 426 2.05 -10.03 0.28
N THR A 427 2.58 -8.89 0.69
CA THR A 427 2.39 -8.35 2.03
C THR A 427 1.28 -7.30 2.10
N SER A 428 0.54 -7.32 3.21
CA SER A 428 -0.28 -6.23 3.70
C SER A 428 0.23 -5.83 5.09
N TRP A 429 0.61 -4.56 5.27
CA TRP A 429 1.14 -4.05 6.53
C TRP A 429 0.15 -3.08 7.16
N ASP A 430 -0.14 -3.29 8.44
CA ASP A 430 -1.11 -2.52 9.21
C ASP A 430 -0.42 -1.63 10.26
N ASP A 431 0.47 -0.75 9.81
CA ASP A 431 1.13 0.22 10.70
C ASP A 431 0.19 1.31 11.22
N SER A 432 -1.10 1.22 10.90
CA SER A 432 -2.16 2.15 11.28
C SER A 432 -3.41 1.42 11.72
N ALA A 433 -4.18 2.03 12.62
CA ALA A 433 -5.43 1.47 13.14
C ALA A 433 -6.66 1.69 12.24
N PHE A 434 -6.50 2.11 10.96
CA PHE A 434 -7.65 2.44 10.11
C PHE A 434 -7.92 1.47 8.97
N HIS A 435 -7.10 0.46 8.80
CA HIS A 435 -7.22 -0.47 7.67
C HIS A 435 -8.42 -1.39 7.78
N SER A 436 -9.02 -1.65 6.62
CA SER A 436 -10.01 -2.71 6.39
C SER A 436 -9.44 -3.66 5.34
N PHE A 437 -9.50 -4.97 5.59
CA PHE A 437 -9.10 -5.98 4.62
C PHE A 437 -9.88 -5.85 3.30
N ALA A 438 -11.14 -5.44 3.38
CA ALA A 438 -11.94 -5.20 2.17
C ALA A 438 -11.35 -4.13 1.25
N SER A 439 -10.63 -3.13 1.80
CA SER A 439 -10.02 -2.07 1.00
C SER A 439 -8.85 -2.53 0.13
N ILE A 440 -8.22 -3.66 0.46
CA ILE A 440 -7.02 -4.16 -0.23
C ILE A 440 -7.32 -5.18 -1.33
N MET A 441 -8.56 -5.61 -1.51
CA MET A 441 -8.93 -6.73 -2.39
C MET A 441 -8.55 -6.53 -3.87
N TYR A 442 -8.54 -5.28 -4.36
CA TYR A 442 -8.03 -5.00 -5.70
C TYR A 442 -6.55 -5.37 -5.84
N GLY A 443 -5.71 -4.96 -4.88
CA GLY A 443 -4.29 -5.29 -4.85
C GLY A 443 -4.04 -6.79 -4.69
N VAL A 444 -4.82 -7.47 -3.84
CA VAL A 444 -4.75 -8.93 -3.66
C VAL A 444 -5.04 -9.67 -4.97
N ALA A 445 -6.08 -9.26 -5.69
CA ALA A 445 -6.44 -9.85 -6.98
C ALA A 445 -5.37 -9.58 -8.04
N LEU A 446 -4.81 -8.36 -8.07
CA LEU A 446 -3.75 -7.98 -9.01
C LEU A 446 -2.48 -8.80 -8.80
N ALA A 447 -2.03 -8.94 -7.54
CA ALA A 447 -0.85 -9.75 -7.23
C ALA A 447 -1.05 -11.24 -7.54
N SER A 448 -2.27 -11.76 -7.38
CA SER A 448 -2.64 -13.09 -7.83
C SER A 448 -2.46 -13.25 -9.35
N GLU A 449 -2.97 -12.30 -10.13
CA GLU A 449 -2.82 -12.26 -11.59
C GLU A 449 -1.33 -12.30 -11.99
N TYR A 450 -0.50 -11.44 -11.37
CA TYR A 450 0.93 -11.37 -11.65
C TYR A 450 1.70 -12.62 -11.20
N SER A 451 1.36 -13.21 -10.06
CA SER A 451 2.06 -14.40 -9.55
C SER A 451 1.68 -15.68 -10.32
N TRP A 452 0.44 -15.75 -10.81
CA TRP A 452 -0.01 -16.85 -11.67
C TRP A 452 0.57 -16.74 -13.09
N ASN A 453 0.70 -15.51 -13.59
CA ASN A 453 1.04 -15.17 -14.96
C ASN A 453 2.33 -14.33 -15.09
N ALA A 454 3.35 -14.60 -14.27
CA ALA A 454 4.59 -13.82 -14.21
C ALA A 454 5.41 -13.80 -15.50
N SER A 455 5.18 -14.79 -16.38
CA SER A 455 5.87 -14.91 -17.67
C SER A 455 5.31 -14.00 -18.77
N ARG A 456 4.15 -13.36 -18.56
CA ARG A 456 3.48 -12.52 -19.58
C ARG A 456 3.12 -11.13 -19.08
N SER A 457 2.88 -10.22 -20.01
CA SER A 457 2.35 -8.88 -19.72
C SER A 457 0.87 -8.97 -19.34
N ILE A 458 0.46 -8.18 -18.36
CA ILE A 458 -0.92 -8.04 -17.89
C ILE A 458 -1.51 -6.76 -18.50
N ASP A 459 -2.67 -6.90 -19.15
CA ASP A 459 -3.48 -5.76 -19.58
C ASP A 459 -4.33 -5.29 -18.41
N THR A 460 -4.10 -4.07 -17.95
CA THR A 460 -4.76 -3.52 -16.76
C THR A 460 -6.26 -3.31 -17.00
N ASP A 461 -6.66 -2.85 -18.18
CA ASP A 461 -8.09 -2.57 -18.48
C ASP A 461 -8.88 -3.89 -18.54
N ASP A 462 -8.31 -4.93 -19.16
CA ASP A 462 -8.90 -6.27 -19.16
C ASP A 462 -8.97 -6.85 -17.73
N PHE A 463 -7.90 -6.70 -16.96
CA PHE A 463 -7.89 -7.13 -15.55
C PHE A 463 -8.99 -6.44 -14.73
N GLU A 464 -9.15 -5.13 -14.85
CA GLU A 464 -10.15 -4.35 -14.10
C GLU A 464 -11.58 -4.78 -14.45
N GLY A 465 -11.86 -5.04 -15.71
CA GLY A 465 -13.15 -5.61 -16.14
C GLY A 465 -13.41 -6.99 -15.54
N ARG A 466 -12.41 -7.89 -15.57
CA ARG A 466 -12.52 -9.22 -14.96
C ARG A 466 -12.62 -9.16 -13.44
N PHE A 467 -11.92 -8.22 -12.79
CA PHE A 467 -12.03 -8.01 -11.36
C PHE A 467 -13.47 -7.69 -10.94
N CYS A 468 -14.13 -6.74 -11.64
CA CYS A 468 -15.52 -6.41 -11.36
C CYS A 468 -16.47 -7.58 -11.59
N MET A 469 -16.29 -8.32 -12.68
CA MET A 469 -17.09 -9.52 -12.97
C MET A 469 -16.89 -10.61 -11.89
N VAL A 470 -15.68 -10.90 -11.52
CA VAL A 470 -15.37 -11.95 -10.53
C VAL A 470 -15.77 -11.50 -9.11
N ARG A 471 -15.49 -10.27 -8.73
CA ARG A 471 -15.77 -9.80 -7.37
C ARG A 471 -17.25 -9.50 -7.12
N PHE A 472 -17.90 -8.83 -8.08
CA PHE A 472 -19.25 -8.28 -7.92
C PHE A 472 -20.31 -8.97 -8.80
N GLY A 473 -19.91 -9.86 -9.69
CA GLY A 473 -20.81 -10.49 -10.67
C GLY A 473 -21.33 -9.49 -11.72
N SER A 474 -20.65 -8.40 -11.94
CA SER A 474 -21.06 -7.31 -12.82
C SER A 474 -19.92 -6.85 -13.71
N GLY A 475 -20.20 -6.59 -15.00
CA GLY A 475 -19.26 -5.93 -15.91
C GLY A 475 -19.18 -4.42 -15.74
N ASP A 476 -19.91 -3.86 -14.77
CA ASP A 476 -19.83 -2.45 -14.45
C ASP A 476 -18.51 -2.12 -13.76
N THR A 477 -17.66 -1.32 -14.41
CA THR A 477 -16.34 -0.92 -13.92
C THR A 477 -16.34 0.37 -13.10
N MET A 478 -17.51 0.94 -12.79
CA MET A 478 -17.62 2.21 -12.06
C MET A 478 -16.92 2.17 -10.70
N PHE A 479 -16.94 1.02 -10.01
CA PHE A 479 -16.20 0.85 -8.77
C PHE A 479 -14.68 1.07 -8.95
N VAL A 480 -14.08 0.43 -9.95
CA VAL A 480 -12.65 0.59 -10.23
C VAL A 480 -12.34 1.99 -10.78
N GLN A 481 -13.26 2.56 -11.57
CA GLN A 481 -13.12 3.95 -12.01
C GLN A 481 -13.15 4.93 -10.82
N ALA A 482 -13.96 4.66 -9.79
CA ALA A 482 -13.95 5.44 -8.55
C ALA A 482 -12.60 5.30 -7.80
N LEU A 483 -12.05 4.08 -7.73
CA LEU A 483 -10.72 3.84 -7.17
C LEU A 483 -9.64 4.64 -7.93
N ASN A 484 -9.63 4.57 -9.25
CA ASN A 484 -8.68 5.29 -10.10
C ASN A 484 -8.79 6.81 -9.96
N GLU A 485 -10.00 7.33 -9.81
CA GLU A 485 -10.24 8.76 -9.57
C GLU A 485 -9.71 9.17 -8.18
N LEU A 486 -9.92 8.34 -7.14
CA LEU A 486 -9.42 8.60 -5.81
C LEU A 486 -7.88 8.70 -5.79
N MET A 487 -7.16 7.92 -6.62
CA MET A 487 -5.69 7.99 -6.71
C MET A 487 -5.15 9.36 -7.15
N ARG A 488 -6.01 10.26 -7.64
CA ARG A 488 -5.59 11.65 -7.93
C ARG A 488 -5.23 12.43 -6.67
N PHE A 489 -5.73 12.00 -5.51
CA PHE A 489 -5.33 12.58 -4.21
C PHE A 489 -3.83 12.44 -3.94
N ALA A 490 -3.19 11.37 -4.39
CA ALA A 490 -1.75 11.18 -4.24
C ALA A 490 -0.89 12.30 -4.87
N LYS A 491 -1.51 13.15 -5.70
CA LYS A 491 -0.86 14.30 -6.35
C LYS A 491 -1.05 15.61 -5.58
N LEU A 492 -1.82 15.62 -4.49
CA LEU A 492 -2.10 16.79 -3.67
C LEU A 492 -1.21 16.79 -2.44
N GLY A 493 -0.52 17.89 -2.18
CA GLY A 493 0.36 18.04 -1.02
C GLY A 493 -0.38 17.93 0.31
N MET A 494 -1.63 18.40 0.36
CA MET A 494 -2.45 18.38 1.57
C MET A 494 -2.83 16.97 2.05
N THR A 495 -2.67 15.94 1.24
CA THR A 495 -3.01 14.55 1.57
C THR A 495 -1.78 13.70 1.87
N TYR A 496 -0.58 14.31 1.91
CA TYR A 496 0.68 13.59 2.09
C TYR A 496 0.75 12.30 1.26
N GLU A 497 0.41 12.38 -0.02
CA GLU A 497 0.37 11.21 -0.90
C GLU A 497 -0.58 10.09 -0.39
N MET A 498 -1.76 10.49 0.11
CA MET A 498 -2.76 9.61 0.75
C MET A 498 -2.37 9.10 2.16
N ASN A 499 -1.31 9.63 2.76
CA ASN A 499 -0.89 9.24 4.10
C ASN A 499 -2.01 9.54 5.12
N ASP A 500 -2.22 8.63 6.05
CA ASP A 500 -3.26 8.71 7.08
C ASP A 500 -2.97 9.80 8.13
N ARG A 501 -1.71 10.25 8.27
CA ARG A 501 -1.32 11.36 9.14
C ARG A 501 -2.18 12.60 8.91
N VAL A 502 -2.61 12.85 7.66
CA VAL A 502 -3.48 13.97 7.32
C VAL A 502 -4.82 13.95 8.09
N PHE A 503 -5.31 12.76 8.45
CA PHE A 503 -6.49 12.58 9.29
C PHE A 503 -6.15 12.56 10.78
N TYR A 504 -5.01 12.00 11.17
CA TYR A 504 -4.58 11.95 12.58
C TYR A 504 -4.17 13.32 13.12
N GLU A 505 -3.53 14.14 12.29
CA GLU A 505 -3.01 15.42 12.69
C GLU A 505 -4.09 16.40 13.14
N ARG A 506 -3.64 17.41 13.86
CA ARG A 506 -4.49 18.47 14.33
C ARG A 506 -4.96 19.34 13.17
N PHE A 507 -6.27 19.49 13.00
CA PHE A 507 -6.87 20.33 11.96
C PHE A 507 -7.31 21.74 12.46
N THR A 508 -7.09 22.04 13.75
CA THR A 508 -7.40 23.34 14.33
C THR A 508 -6.13 24.08 14.73
N PRO A 509 -6.09 25.42 14.65
CA PRO A 509 -4.98 26.20 15.17
C PRO A 509 -4.82 26.01 16.69
N GLY A 510 -3.65 26.33 17.21
CA GLY A 510 -3.37 26.46 18.64
C GLY A 510 -3.28 27.93 19.05
N VAL A 511 -3.20 28.18 20.37
CA VAL A 511 -2.86 29.49 20.91
C VAL A 511 -1.44 29.83 20.43
N ASP A 512 -1.26 31.04 19.90
CA ASP A 512 -0.01 31.54 19.30
C ASP A 512 0.52 30.67 18.13
N ASN A 513 -0.34 29.89 17.51
CA ASN A 513 -0.04 29.07 16.36
C ASN A 513 -0.97 29.38 15.17
N VAL A 514 -0.46 29.32 13.97
CA VAL A 514 -1.18 29.59 12.72
C VAL A 514 -1.37 28.25 11.98
N LEU A 515 -2.59 27.97 11.54
CA LEU A 515 -2.86 26.92 10.59
C LEU A 515 -2.80 27.48 9.17
N ASN A 516 -1.84 27.03 8.39
CA ASN A 516 -1.74 27.35 6.97
C ASN A 516 -2.50 26.33 6.13
N ILE A 517 -3.30 26.80 5.18
CA ILE A 517 -4.04 25.95 4.24
C ILE A 517 -3.78 26.40 2.81
N ASN A 518 -3.84 25.46 1.89
CA ASN A 518 -3.81 25.75 0.45
C ASN A 518 -5.23 25.63 -0.13
N LYS A 519 -5.88 26.78 -0.34
CA LYS A 519 -7.27 26.82 -0.77
C LYS A 519 -7.47 26.32 -2.20
N ASP A 520 -6.50 26.52 -3.10
CA ASP A 520 -6.60 26.04 -4.49
C ASP A 520 -6.53 24.50 -4.53
N GLU A 521 -5.74 23.87 -3.63
CA GLU A 521 -5.75 22.41 -3.48
C GLU A 521 -7.05 21.88 -2.87
N LEU A 522 -7.68 22.62 -1.94
CA LEU A 522 -9.00 22.24 -1.42
C LEU A 522 -10.05 22.22 -2.52
N ASP A 523 -10.05 23.21 -3.43
CA ASP A 523 -10.98 23.26 -4.56
C ASP A 523 -10.76 22.03 -5.48
N VAL A 524 -9.51 21.69 -5.80
CA VAL A 524 -9.19 20.48 -6.59
C VAL A 524 -9.59 19.19 -5.86
N ALA A 525 -9.32 19.12 -4.55
CA ALA A 525 -9.71 17.98 -3.72
C ALA A 525 -11.24 17.78 -3.72
N ARG A 526 -12.01 18.86 -3.63
CA ARG A 526 -13.48 18.84 -3.69
C ARG A 526 -13.98 18.30 -5.03
N ASP A 527 -13.37 18.72 -6.14
CA ASP A 527 -13.71 18.23 -7.47
C ASP A 527 -13.45 16.73 -7.61
N ILE A 528 -12.31 16.25 -7.08
CA ILE A 528 -11.98 14.81 -7.07
C ILE A 528 -13.03 14.04 -6.26
N LEU A 529 -13.33 14.45 -5.03
CA LEU A 529 -14.31 13.77 -4.17
C LEU A 529 -15.70 13.73 -4.80
N THR A 530 -16.13 14.85 -5.39
CA THR A 530 -17.39 14.90 -6.12
C THR A 530 -17.43 13.88 -7.27
N SER A 531 -16.35 13.79 -8.04
CA SER A 531 -16.23 12.82 -9.14
C SER A 531 -16.20 11.37 -8.63
N VAL A 532 -15.49 11.10 -7.52
CA VAL A 532 -15.45 9.76 -6.89
C VAL A 532 -16.85 9.35 -6.44
N MET A 533 -17.54 10.22 -5.68
CA MET A 533 -18.89 9.91 -5.18
C MET A 533 -19.89 9.69 -6.30
N GLN A 534 -19.87 10.50 -7.38
CA GLN A 534 -20.72 10.26 -8.55
C GLN A 534 -20.51 8.87 -9.15
N LYS A 535 -19.27 8.38 -9.21
CA LYS A 535 -18.97 7.04 -9.70
C LYS A 535 -19.42 5.97 -8.72
N VAL A 536 -19.18 6.17 -7.41
CA VAL A 536 -19.63 5.22 -6.37
C VAL A 536 -21.15 5.10 -6.36
N ASP A 537 -21.88 6.21 -6.48
CA ASP A 537 -23.34 6.22 -6.51
C ASP A 537 -23.90 5.63 -7.81
N ALA A 538 -23.13 5.66 -8.90
CA ALA A 538 -23.50 5.04 -10.18
C ALA A 538 -23.24 3.52 -10.22
N VAL A 539 -22.54 2.95 -9.22
CA VAL A 539 -22.30 1.51 -9.13
C VAL A 539 -23.62 0.78 -8.87
N HIS A 540 -24.03 -0.07 -9.79
CA HIS A 540 -25.24 -0.89 -9.66
C HIS A 540 -24.88 -2.33 -9.27
N LEU A 541 -24.57 -2.54 -8.01
CA LEU A 541 -24.30 -3.87 -7.47
C LEU A 541 -25.62 -4.54 -7.03
N GLN A 542 -25.70 -5.86 -7.21
CA GLN A 542 -26.90 -6.64 -6.85
C GLN A 542 -27.14 -6.73 -5.34
N LYS A 543 -26.10 -6.57 -4.56
CA LYS A 543 -26.10 -6.53 -3.09
C LYS A 543 -25.02 -5.56 -2.60
N GLU A 544 -25.15 -5.13 -1.35
CA GLU A 544 -24.12 -4.32 -0.69
C GLU A 544 -22.87 -5.15 -0.41
N TYR A 545 -21.72 -4.67 -0.85
CA TYR A 545 -20.43 -5.28 -0.60
C TYR A 545 -19.64 -4.50 0.44
N ILE A 546 -18.86 -5.21 1.27
CA ILE A 546 -18.00 -4.58 2.27
C ILE A 546 -16.90 -3.72 1.60
N ASP A 547 -16.46 -4.08 0.40
CA ASP A 547 -15.52 -3.31 -0.43
C ASP A 547 -16.06 -1.90 -0.73
N GLU A 548 -17.35 -1.80 -1.07
CA GLU A 548 -18.03 -0.54 -1.32
C GLU A 548 -18.14 0.31 -0.04
N LYS A 549 -18.47 -0.33 1.09
CA LYS A 549 -18.50 0.34 2.39
C LYS A 549 -17.14 0.89 2.78
N ALA A 550 -16.08 0.11 2.59
CA ALA A 550 -14.71 0.54 2.88
C ALA A 550 -14.29 1.73 2.01
N LEU A 551 -14.63 1.73 0.71
CA LEU A 551 -14.37 2.86 -0.17
C LEU A 551 -15.17 4.11 0.26
N LYS A 552 -16.47 3.98 0.51
CA LYS A 552 -17.32 5.10 0.97
C LYS A 552 -16.82 5.70 2.29
N TYR A 553 -16.36 4.86 3.20
CA TYR A 553 -15.77 5.32 4.46
C TYR A 553 -14.48 6.10 4.24
N ALA A 554 -13.55 5.62 3.39
CA ALA A 554 -12.33 6.33 3.06
C ALA A 554 -12.62 7.68 2.39
N VAL A 555 -13.56 7.73 1.45
CA VAL A 555 -14.00 8.98 0.81
C VAL A 555 -14.55 9.95 1.85
N ALA A 556 -15.37 9.48 2.79
CA ALA A 556 -15.93 10.33 3.86
C ALA A 556 -14.84 10.87 4.82
N GLN A 557 -13.74 10.13 5.03
CA GLN A 557 -12.58 10.65 5.76
C GLN A 557 -11.89 11.79 4.99
N TYR A 558 -11.69 11.65 3.67
CA TYR A 558 -11.14 12.73 2.84
C TYR A 558 -12.10 13.93 2.75
N GLU A 559 -13.40 13.71 2.67
CA GLU A 559 -14.41 14.79 2.73
C GLU A 559 -14.32 15.57 4.04
N PHE A 560 -14.18 14.89 5.17
CA PHE A 560 -13.98 15.55 6.45
C PHE A 560 -12.71 16.40 6.49
N ILE A 561 -11.60 15.89 5.94
CA ILE A 561 -10.33 16.63 5.87
C ILE A 561 -10.51 17.95 5.10
N VAL A 562 -11.18 17.91 3.96
CA VAL A 562 -11.45 19.09 3.11
C VAL A 562 -12.42 20.03 3.82
N ASP A 563 -13.55 19.52 4.31
CA ASP A 563 -14.58 20.31 5.01
C ASP A 563 -14.04 21.00 6.25
N ALA A 564 -13.24 20.28 7.04
CA ALA A 564 -12.66 20.83 8.26
C ALA A 564 -11.77 22.04 7.96
N ARG A 565 -10.91 21.93 6.92
CA ARG A 565 -10.03 23.04 6.52
C ARG A 565 -10.82 24.23 5.96
N GLU A 566 -11.80 24.01 5.10
CA GLU A 566 -12.65 25.06 4.57
C GLU A 566 -13.45 25.80 5.67
N ARG A 567 -14.05 25.04 6.59
CA ARG A 567 -14.85 25.62 7.69
C ARG A 567 -13.97 26.35 8.67
N MET A 568 -12.80 25.84 9.00
CA MET A 568 -11.83 26.54 9.84
C MET A 568 -11.41 27.86 9.20
N PHE A 569 -11.19 27.90 7.89
CA PHE A 569 -10.91 29.13 7.17
C PHE A 569 -12.07 30.13 7.25
N LYS A 570 -13.31 29.67 7.02
CA LYS A 570 -14.52 30.50 7.14
C LYS A 570 -14.70 31.03 8.56
N MET A 571 -14.50 30.20 9.57
CA MET A 571 -14.59 30.63 10.98
C MET A 571 -13.55 31.68 11.32
N ALA A 572 -12.30 31.51 10.85
CA ALA A 572 -11.24 32.50 11.02
C ALA A 572 -11.61 33.86 10.37
N ASP A 573 -12.16 33.85 9.17
CA ASP A 573 -12.59 35.07 8.47
C ASP A 573 -13.72 35.78 9.19
N TRP A 574 -14.73 35.06 9.67
CA TRP A 574 -15.80 35.64 10.49
C TRP A 574 -15.28 36.21 11.80
N TYR A 575 -14.29 35.52 12.43
CA TYR A 575 -13.69 36.02 13.66
C TYR A 575 -12.89 37.33 13.41
N ARG A 576 -12.07 37.39 12.36
CA ARG A 576 -11.35 38.60 11.95
C ARG A 576 -12.31 39.76 11.66
N LYS A 577 -13.40 39.47 10.95
CA LYS A 577 -14.45 40.44 10.66
C LYS A 577 -15.08 40.98 11.94
N SER A 578 -15.39 40.13 12.91
CA SER A 578 -15.88 40.55 14.22
C SER A 578 -14.91 41.49 14.95
N LEU A 579 -13.60 41.22 14.92
CA LEU A 579 -12.60 42.08 15.52
C LEU A 579 -12.55 43.49 14.87
N GLN A 580 -12.78 43.55 13.56
CA GLN A 580 -12.82 44.84 12.80
C GLN A 580 -14.11 45.61 13.10
N GLU A 581 -15.26 44.94 13.17
CA GLU A 581 -16.55 45.55 13.39
C GLU A 581 -16.79 46.01 14.84
N TYR A 582 -16.05 45.44 15.80
CA TYR A 582 -16.32 45.67 17.23
C TYR A 582 -16.30 47.14 17.65
N ALA A 583 -15.36 47.92 17.12
CA ALA A 583 -15.24 49.34 17.49
C ALA A 583 -16.40 50.21 16.99
N GLU A 584 -17.00 49.83 15.86
CA GLU A 584 -18.09 50.60 15.23
C GLU A 584 -19.48 50.08 15.65
N SER A 585 -19.62 48.75 15.74
CA SER A 585 -20.87 48.10 16.08
C SER A 585 -20.64 46.73 16.80
N PRO A 586 -20.63 46.70 18.11
CA PRO A 586 -20.55 45.43 18.87
C PRO A 586 -21.67 44.43 18.49
N GLU A 587 -22.86 44.92 18.13
CA GLU A 587 -23.96 44.06 17.66
C GLU A 587 -23.61 43.34 16.34
N GLN A 588 -22.99 44.05 15.38
CA GLN A 588 -22.58 43.44 14.12
C GLN A 588 -21.41 42.46 14.34
N ALA A 589 -20.45 42.83 15.18
CA ALA A 589 -19.36 41.95 15.60
C ALA A 589 -19.87 40.64 16.20
N ARG A 590 -20.88 40.71 17.06
CA ARG A 590 -21.57 39.54 17.65
C ARG A 590 -22.22 38.66 16.57
N LYS A 591 -22.91 39.27 15.59
CA LYS A 591 -23.52 38.54 14.47
C LYS A 591 -22.49 37.81 13.67
N SER A 592 -21.33 38.38 13.41
CA SER A 592 -20.21 37.73 12.72
C SER A 592 -19.70 36.47 13.48
N LEU A 593 -19.57 36.51 14.79
CA LEU A 593 -19.23 35.33 15.62
C LEU A 593 -20.33 34.24 15.59
N ILE A 594 -21.60 34.64 15.57
CA ILE A 594 -22.70 33.66 15.39
C ILE A 594 -22.64 32.98 14.03
N MET A 595 -22.20 33.69 12.99
CA MET A 595 -21.98 33.06 11.67
C MET A 595 -20.82 32.06 11.73
N ALA A 596 -19.71 32.37 12.40
CA ALA A 596 -18.64 31.40 12.63
C ALA A 596 -19.11 30.14 13.37
N LEU A 597 -19.95 30.33 14.40
CA LEU A 597 -20.46 29.21 15.20
C LEU A 597 -21.32 28.21 14.40
N LYS A 598 -21.97 28.65 13.32
CA LYS A 598 -22.77 27.76 12.44
C LYS A 598 -21.94 26.71 11.71
N ASP A 599 -20.64 26.95 11.53
CA ASP A 599 -19.75 25.99 10.85
C ASP A 599 -19.25 24.86 11.77
N VAL A 600 -19.53 24.93 13.08
CA VAL A 600 -19.10 23.93 14.08
C VAL A 600 -19.92 22.65 14.01
N ASN A 601 -21.26 22.76 14.06
CA ASN A 601 -22.15 21.59 14.12
C ASN A 601 -21.99 20.60 12.96
N PRO A 602 -21.80 21.03 11.70
CA PRO A 602 -21.56 20.09 10.61
C PRO A 602 -20.31 19.21 10.81
N LEU A 603 -19.22 19.79 11.34
CA LEU A 603 -18.00 19.03 11.63
C LEU A 603 -18.20 17.99 12.73
N GLU A 604 -18.94 18.36 13.79
CA GLU A 604 -19.28 17.43 14.86
C GLU A 604 -20.12 16.26 14.32
N THR A 605 -21.13 16.55 13.50
CA THR A 605 -21.98 15.53 12.88
C THR A 605 -21.16 14.58 12.01
N GLN A 606 -20.26 15.12 11.17
CA GLN A 606 -19.39 14.30 10.29
C GLN A 606 -18.50 13.36 11.10
N ILE A 607 -17.85 13.84 12.15
CA ILE A 607 -16.97 12.99 12.99
C ILE A 607 -17.76 11.91 13.73
N LEU A 608 -18.96 12.20 14.21
CA LEU A 608 -19.82 11.19 14.84
C LEU A 608 -20.24 10.12 13.83
N THR A 609 -20.56 10.51 12.60
CA THR A 609 -20.91 9.58 11.52
C THR A 609 -19.71 8.71 11.15
N LEU A 610 -18.53 9.32 10.96
CA LEU A 610 -17.30 8.57 10.68
C LEU A 610 -16.95 7.59 11.80
N LYS A 611 -17.09 8.00 13.05
CA LYS A 611 -16.89 7.10 14.22
C LYS A 611 -17.80 5.89 14.15
N GLN A 612 -19.07 6.07 13.80
CA GLN A 612 -20.01 4.97 13.65
C GLN A 612 -19.61 4.03 12.50
N GLN A 613 -19.32 4.58 11.32
CA GLN A 613 -18.90 3.80 10.14
C GLN A 613 -17.62 3.01 10.41
N TYR A 614 -16.64 3.63 11.07
CA TYR A 614 -15.42 2.96 11.51
C TYR A 614 -15.71 1.77 12.42
N THR A 615 -16.55 1.97 13.44
CA THR A 615 -16.91 0.91 14.39
C THR A 615 -17.62 -0.25 13.69
N GLU A 616 -18.54 0.04 12.77
CA GLU A 616 -19.27 -0.98 12.01
C GLU A 616 -18.35 -1.80 11.12
N LEU A 617 -17.43 -1.16 10.38
CA LEU A 617 -16.42 -1.84 9.56
C LEU A 617 -15.49 -2.69 10.42
N TRP A 618 -15.00 -2.12 11.53
CA TRP A 618 -14.10 -2.84 12.43
C TRP A 618 -14.69 -4.14 12.96
N ILE A 619 -15.91 -4.08 13.48
CA ILE A 619 -16.58 -5.25 14.09
C ILE A 619 -16.88 -6.33 13.04
N CYS A 620 -17.11 -5.97 11.77
CA CYS A 620 -17.33 -6.94 10.71
C CYS A 620 -16.10 -7.82 10.46
N GLU A 621 -14.90 -7.28 10.58
CA GLU A 621 -13.66 -7.94 10.21
C GLU A 621 -12.86 -8.43 11.41
N ASN A 622 -12.82 -7.64 12.50
CA ASN A 622 -11.78 -7.72 13.51
C ASN A 622 -12.30 -8.04 14.91
N GLN A 623 -11.36 -8.42 15.78
CA GLN A 623 -11.52 -8.43 17.23
C GLN A 623 -11.49 -7.00 17.79
N SER A 624 -11.77 -6.80 19.07
CA SER A 624 -11.84 -5.45 19.66
C SER A 624 -10.47 -4.81 19.94
N TYR A 625 -9.38 -5.54 19.79
CA TYR A 625 -8.03 -5.02 19.96
C TYR A 625 -7.76 -3.87 18.99
N PHE A 626 -7.13 -2.80 19.45
CA PHE A 626 -6.92 -1.53 18.76
C PHE A 626 -8.17 -0.69 18.43
N LEU A 627 -9.39 -1.23 18.54
CA LEU A 627 -10.60 -0.44 18.32
C LEU A 627 -10.62 0.82 19.19
N ASP A 628 -10.28 0.68 20.49
CA ASP A 628 -10.24 1.80 21.42
C ASP A 628 -9.26 2.91 20.99
N LYS A 629 -8.11 2.54 20.44
CA LYS A 629 -7.15 3.53 19.90
C LYS A 629 -7.72 4.30 18.72
N GLY A 630 -8.38 3.60 17.81
CA GLY A 630 -9.09 4.25 16.72
C GLY A 630 -10.16 5.20 17.25
N LEU A 631 -10.97 4.77 18.22
CA LEU A 631 -12.02 5.60 18.83
C LEU A 631 -11.47 6.81 19.60
N GLU A 632 -10.27 6.72 20.20
CA GLU A 632 -9.58 7.87 20.81
C GLU A 632 -9.30 8.98 19.78
N LEU A 633 -8.92 8.63 18.56
CA LEU A 633 -8.68 9.61 17.49
C LEU A 633 -9.95 10.41 17.16
N TYR A 634 -11.11 9.76 17.11
CA TYR A 634 -12.39 10.45 16.91
C TYR A 634 -12.74 11.34 18.10
N LYS A 635 -12.43 10.91 19.31
CA LYS A 635 -12.60 11.75 20.52
C LYS A 635 -11.70 12.98 20.46
N GLU A 636 -10.43 12.82 20.09
CA GLU A 636 -9.52 13.96 19.93
C GLU A 636 -10.02 14.98 18.89
N LYS A 637 -10.61 14.50 17.78
CA LYS A 637 -11.23 15.39 16.78
C LYS A 637 -12.44 16.13 17.38
N LEU A 638 -13.31 15.46 18.13
CA LEU A 638 -14.41 16.09 18.82
C LEU A 638 -13.94 17.13 19.85
N ASP A 639 -12.90 16.82 20.61
CA ASP A 639 -12.30 17.75 21.57
C ASP A 639 -11.72 19.00 20.89
N GLN A 640 -11.16 18.86 19.69
CA GLN A 640 -10.70 20.00 18.88
C GLN A 640 -11.89 20.87 18.43
N ILE A 641 -12.98 20.28 17.96
CA ILE A 641 -14.21 20.96 17.55
C ILE A 641 -14.83 21.72 18.73
N HIS A 642 -14.98 21.06 19.87
CA HIS A 642 -15.56 21.66 21.09
C HIS A 642 -14.69 22.79 21.64
N ARG A 643 -13.37 22.71 21.47
CA ARG A 643 -12.47 23.81 21.83
C ARG A 643 -12.72 25.05 20.97
N VAL A 644 -12.83 24.87 19.67
CA VAL A 644 -13.17 25.96 18.75
C VAL A 644 -14.53 26.56 19.10
N GLN A 645 -15.54 25.74 19.37
CA GLN A 645 -16.86 26.18 19.83
C GLN A 645 -16.77 27.03 21.11
N SER A 646 -16.01 26.55 22.08
CA SER A 646 -15.84 27.26 23.37
C SER A 646 -15.16 28.62 23.20
N VAL A 647 -14.17 28.72 22.29
CA VAL A 647 -13.50 30.00 21.99
C VAL A 647 -14.49 30.98 21.37
N LEU A 648 -15.29 30.55 20.39
CA LEU A 648 -16.29 31.40 19.74
C LEU A 648 -17.37 31.87 20.73
N LEU A 649 -17.86 30.98 21.61
CA LEU A 649 -18.84 31.33 22.66
C LEU A 649 -18.23 32.31 23.65
N ARG A 650 -17.00 32.15 24.08
CA ARG A 650 -16.29 33.09 24.97
C ARG A 650 -16.11 34.46 24.30
N ALA A 651 -15.82 34.50 23.03
CA ALA A 651 -15.71 35.76 22.29
C ALA A 651 -17.07 36.51 22.22
N ILE A 652 -18.18 35.77 22.04
CA ILE A 652 -19.56 36.34 22.13
C ILE A 652 -19.84 36.89 23.54
N ASP A 653 -19.52 36.12 24.58
CA ASP A 653 -19.71 36.58 26.00
C ASP A 653 -18.88 37.84 26.30
N PHE A 654 -17.66 37.95 25.74
CA PHE A 654 -16.88 39.18 25.88
C PHE A 654 -17.62 40.39 25.29
N ILE A 655 -18.17 40.26 24.06
CA ILE A 655 -18.94 41.35 23.44
C ILE A 655 -20.20 41.68 24.26
N ASP A 656 -20.92 40.67 24.74
CA ASP A 656 -22.12 40.85 25.54
C ASP A 656 -21.85 41.58 26.88
N ARG A 657 -20.60 41.48 27.38
CA ARG A 657 -20.12 42.24 28.55
C ARG A 657 -19.37 43.52 28.19
N GLY A 658 -19.49 44.01 26.97
CA GLY A 658 -18.81 45.26 26.52
C GLY A 658 -17.30 45.16 26.41
N ARG A 659 -16.74 43.97 26.27
CA ARG A 659 -15.32 43.71 26.13
C ARG A 659 -14.99 43.27 24.72
N LYS A 660 -13.85 43.75 24.19
CA LYS A 660 -13.34 43.29 22.92
C LYS A 660 -12.88 41.83 23.02
N PRO A 661 -13.16 40.94 22.02
CA PRO A 661 -12.59 39.60 21.95
C PRO A 661 -11.07 39.60 21.85
N ASP A 662 -10.43 38.52 22.23
CA ASP A 662 -8.99 38.32 22.10
C ASP A 662 -8.56 38.43 20.64
N ASP A 663 -7.30 38.75 20.39
CA ASP A 663 -6.72 38.63 19.05
C ASP A 663 -6.85 37.20 18.49
N ILE A 664 -6.98 37.09 17.17
CA ILE A 664 -7.27 35.80 16.53
C ILE A 664 -6.20 34.74 16.81
N THR A 665 -4.93 35.13 16.90
CA THR A 665 -3.83 34.22 17.20
C THR A 665 -3.85 33.80 18.65
N ALA A 666 -4.06 34.74 19.58
CA ALA A 666 -4.24 34.47 21.00
C ALA A 666 -5.50 33.62 21.28
N ALA A 667 -6.55 33.78 20.47
CA ALA A 667 -7.75 32.96 20.53
C ALA A 667 -7.53 31.52 20.01
N GLY A 668 -6.43 31.25 19.30
CA GLY A 668 -6.14 29.95 18.69
C GLY A 668 -7.06 29.63 17.51
N LEU A 669 -7.43 30.65 16.72
CA LEU A 669 -8.28 30.52 15.52
C LEU A 669 -7.62 31.09 14.24
N ASP A 670 -6.30 31.36 14.27
CA ASP A 670 -5.63 31.96 13.12
C ASP A 670 -5.39 30.94 12.02
N VAL A 671 -6.21 30.96 10.99
CA VAL A 671 -6.09 30.19 9.76
C VAL A 671 -5.77 31.11 8.60
N ARG A 672 -4.74 30.81 7.83
CA ARG A 672 -4.29 31.64 6.71
C ARG A 672 -4.24 30.83 5.44
N ASN A 673 -4.62 31.48 4.32
CA ASN A 673 -4.45 30.93 3.00
C ASN A 673 -3.03 31.21 2.49
N ILE A 674 -2.30 30.15 2.11
CA ILE A 674 -0.93 30.24 1.60
C ILE A 674 -0.83 29.91 0.11
N ASN A 675 -1.98 29.64 -0.54
CA ASN A 675 -1.97 29.08 -1.90
C ASN A 675 -1.52 30.02 -3.00
N SER A 676 -1.68 31.30 -2.84
CA SER A 676 -1.70 32.16 -4.02
C SER A 676 -0.36 32.34 -4.71
N ASN A 677 0.78 32.05 -4.06
CA ASN A 677 2.06 32.44 -4.64
C ASN A 677 3.24 31.54 -4.24
N TYR A 678 3.04 30.55 -3.33
CA TYR A 678 4.10 29.59 -3.00
C TYR A 678 4.17 28.45 -4.01
N PHE A 679 5.39 28.07 -4.34
CA PHE A 679 5.67 26.90 -5.17
C PHE A 679 5.82 25.68 -4.24
N SER A 680 4.80 24.85 -4.21
CA SER A 680 4.69 23.70 -3.31
C SER A 680 5.10 22.38 -3.97
N CYS A 681 5.46 22.37 -5.24
CA CYS A 681 5.87 21.17 -5.97
C CYS A 681 7.17 21.40 -6.76
N TRP A 682 8.17 20.58 -6.51
CA TRP A 682 9.49 20.65 -7.11
C TRP A 682 10.01 19.27 -7.51
N LEU A 683 10.96 19.22 -8.44
CA LEU A 683 11.79 18.04 -8.65
C LEU A 683 13.05 18.17 -7.81
N PHE A 684 13.32 17.17 -6.99
CA PHE A 684 14.54 17.08 -6.16
C PHE A 684 15.53 16.11 -6.73
N CYS A 685 16.82 16.40 -6.59
CA CYS A 685 17.93 15.53 -6.95
C CYS A 685 19.10 15.70 -5.97
N GLY A 686 19.66 14.61 -5.52
CA GLY A 686 20.75 14.52 -4.52
C GLY A 686 20.56 13.28 -3.63
N ALA A 687 21.10 13.25 -2.40
CA ALA A 687 22.07 14.19 -1.88
C ALA A 687 23.49 13.80 -2.30
N PHE A 688 24.27 14.78 -2.79
CA PHE A 688 25.69 14.59 -3.08
C PHE A 688 26.47 14.77 -1.78
N LEU A 689 26.90 13.64 -1.20
CA LEU A 689 27.55 13.60 0.11
C LEU A 689 28.90 14.30 0.10
N ASN A 690 29.19 15.09 1.18
CA ASN A 690 30.40 15.91 1.30
C ASN A 690 30.60 16.86 0.10
N GLY A 691 29.49 17.22 -0.56
CA GLY A 691 29.49 18.09 -1.70
C GLY A 691 29.87 19.55 -1.36
N ASP A 692 30.33 20.28 -2.35
CA ASP A 692 30.62 21.72 -2.25
C ASP A 692 29.75 22.53 -3.24
N MET A 693 29.63 23.82 -2.97
CA MET A 693 28.79 24.69 -3.79
C MET A 693 29.44 25.11 -5.13
N ASN A 694 30.70 24.82 -5.36
CA ASN A 694 31.41 25.20 -6.60
C ASN A 694 31.37 24.10 -7.66
N THR A 695 31.10 22.84 -7.26
CA THR A 695 31.06 21.70 -8.19
C THR A 695 29.68 21.60 -8.84
N ASP A 696 29.63 21.62 -10.17
CA ASP A 696 28.40 21.35 -10.94
C ASP A 696 28.17 19.84 -11.06
N TYR A 697 27.29 19.30 -10.18
CA TYR A 697 26.95 17.87 -10.18
C TYR A 697 26.01 17.48 -11.32
N LEU A 698 25.47 18.46 -12.06
CA LEU A 698 24.57 18.23 -13.19
C LEU A 698 25.29 18.33 -14.54
N ALA A 699 26.63 18.42 -14.55
CA ALA A 699 27.43 18.65 -15.76
C ALA A 699 27.14 17.65 -16.88
N THR A 700 26.83 16.37 -16.55
CA THR A 700 26.51 15.32 -17.52
C THR A 700 25.12 15.46 -18.15
N THR A 701 24.22 16.25 -17.55
CA THR A 701 22.82 16.43 -17.99
C THR A 701 22.51 17.84 -18.49
N GLY A 702 23.53 18.60 -18.85
CA GLY A 702 23.40 19.98 -19.35
C GLY A 702 23.89 21.04 -18.36
N GLY A 703 24.30 20.65 -17.17
CA GLY A 703 24.79 21.51 -16.11
C GLY A 703 23.73 22.39 -15.47
N GLU A 704 24.11 23.09 -14.41
CA GLU A 704 23.22 24.03 -13.67
C GLU A 704 22.59 25.10 -14.58
N ILE A 705 23.24 25.41 -15.70
CA ILE A 705 22.78 26.44 -16.64
C ILE A 705 21.64 25.93 -17.54
N ASN A 706 21.68 24.65 -17.99
CA ASN A 706 20.77 24.18 -19.06
C ASN A 706 19.91 22.98 -18.68
N VAL A 707 20.15 22.33 -17.52
CA VAL A 707 19.38 21.14 -17.11
C VAL A 707 17.87 21.39 -17.14
N THR A 708 17.13 20.50 -17.77
CA THR A 708 15.64 20.50 -17.82
C THR A 708 15.13 19.08 -17.55
N PRO A 709 15.23 18.61 -16.30
CA PRO A 709 14.99 17.22 -15.99
C PRO A 709 13.50 16.87 -16.05
N LEU A 710 13.24 15.60 -16.35
CA LEU A 710 11.92 15.00 -16.22
C LEU A 710 11.80 14.21 -14.90
N PRO A 711 10.59 14.06 -14.34
CA PRO A 711 10.37 13.19 -13.19
C PRO A 711 10.83 11.77 -13.52
N GLY A 712 11.65 11.18 -12.64
CA GLY A 712 12.19 9.84 -12.83
C GLY A 712 13.46 9.75 -13.69
N GLU A 713 13.91 10.85 -14.30
CA GLU A 713 15.15 10.88 -15.07
C GLU A 713 16.35 10.56 -14.18
N ARG A 714 17.24 9.69 -14.69
CA ARG A 714 18.42 9.21 -13.97
C ARG A 714 19.70 9.60 -14.69
N PHE A 715 20.78 9.77 -13.92
CA PHE A 715 22.11 10.05 -14.43
C PHE A 715 23.18 9.62 -13.42
N ASP A 716 24.41 9.45 -13.91
CA ASP A 716 25.56 9.03 -13.10
C ASP A 716 26.45 10.20 -12.74
N VAL A 717 26.95 10.22 -11.50
CA VAL A 717 27.98 11.14 -11.03
C VAL A 717 28.99 10.37 -10.21
N GLY A 718 30.18 10.19 -10.78
CA GLY A 718 31.29 9.54 -10.07
C GLY A 718 31.09 8.04 -9.80
N GLY A 719 30.17 7.39 -10.51
CA GLY A 719 29.82 5.98 -10.34
C GLY A 719 28.57 5.75 -9.47
N ASP A 720 27.98 6.83 -8.93
CA ASP A 720 26.71 6.76 -8.20
C ASP A 720 25.58 7.25 -9.10
N GLU A 721 24.46 6.50 -9.13
CA GLU A 721 23.26 6.86 -9.88
C GLU A 721 22.37 7.79 -9.07
N TYR A 722 21.95 8.90 -9.67
CA TYR A 722 21.03 9.90 -9.11
C TYR A 722 19.76 10.00 -9.93
N LYS A 723 18.65 10.33 -9.28
CA LYS A 723 17.32 10.41 -9.90
C LYS A 723 16.63 11.72 -9.54
N TRP A 724 15.94 12.32 -10.51
CA TRP A 724 15.03 13.44 -10.25
C TRP A 724 13.69 12.93 -9.74
N THR A 725 13.35 13.26 -8.52
CA THR A 725 12.13 12.81 -7.85
C THR A 725 11.20 13.99 -7.58
N ARG A 726 9.93 13.82 -7.87
CA ARG A 726 8.91 14.82 -7.59
C ARG A 726 8.62 14.87 -6.09
N CYS A 727 8.73 16.07 -5.51
CA CYS A 727 8.40 16.35 -4.12
C CYS A 727 7.29 17.39 -4.05
N VAL A 728 6.35 17.17 -3.16
CA VAL A 728 5.25 18.08 -2.87
C VAL A 728 5.33 18.48 -1.40
N SER A 729 5.15 19.76 -1.11
CA SER A 729 5.21 20.29 0.25
C SER A 729 4.01 19.80 1.09
N ASP A 730 4.27 19.25 2.26
CA ASP A 730 3.27 18.78 3.21
C ASP A 730 2.33 19.89 3.72
N ASN A 731 2.86 21.10 3.86
CA ASN A 731 2.11 22.26 4.39
C ASN A 731 1.82 23.32 3.30
N GLY A 732 2.13 23.01 2.03
CA GLY A 732 1.87 23.85 0.87
C GLY A 732 2.83 25.03 0.68
N PHE A 733 3.85 25.23 1.51
CA PHE A 733 4.78 26.34 1.35
C PHE A 733 6.25 26.06 1.72
N ILE A 734 6.55 25.07 2.54
CA ILE A 734 7.91 24.67 2.91
C ILE A 734 8.27 23.40 2.13
N MET A 735 9.40 23.43 1.47
CA MET A 735 10.03 22.26 0.85
C MET A 735 11.17 21.80 1.75
N ASP A 736 11.14 20.54 2.17
CA ASP A 736 12.12 19.94 3.09
C ASP A 736 12.97 18.88 2.38
N PHE A 737 14.27 19.15 2.23
CA PHE A 737 15.21 18.19 1.67
C PHE A 737 15.45 16.98 2.59
N ASN A 738 15.30 17.16 3.92
CA ASN A 738 15.50 16.05 4.87
C ASN A 738 14.43 14.97 4.74
N GLU A 739 13.20 15.31 4.32
CA GLU A 739 12.15 14.33 4.04
C GLU A 739 12.53 13.39 2.88
N MET A 740 13.22 13.95 1.87
CA MET A 740 13.66 13.16 0.71
C MET A 740 14.99 12.42 0.96
N PHE A 741 15.92 13.04 1.66
CA PHE A 741 17.31 12.53 1.76
C PHE A 741 17.68 12.01 3.15
N HIS A 742 16.71 11.81 4.02
CA HIS A 742 16.84 11.17 5.35
C HIS A 742 17.97 11.72 6.22
N SER A 743 17.97 13.03 6.47
CA SER A 743 18.89 13.70 7.41
C SER A 743 20.38 13.45 7.13
N VAL A 744 20.79 13.65 5.91
CA VAL A 744 22.20 13.57 5.48
C VAL A 744 23.00 14.70 6.12
N ASN A 745 24.18 14.43 6.64
CA ASN A 745 25.11 15.45 7.12
C ASN A 745 26.01 15.95 5.98
N ASN A 746 26.07 17.28 5.76
CA ASN A 746 26.94 17.95 4.80
C ASN A 746 26.71 17.48 3.34
N GLY A 747 25.45 17.43 2.91
CA GLY A 747 25.07 17.12 1.53
C GLY A 747 24.78 18.36 0.69
N VAL A 748 24.95 18.25 -0.62
CA VAL A 748 24.43 19.21 -1.62
C VAL A 748 23.26 18.57 -2.35
N ALA A 749 22.17 19.32 -2.58
CA ALA A 749 21.04 18.86 -3.38
C ALA A 749 20.51 19.98 -4.28
N TYR A 750 19.73 19.57 -5.26
CA TYR A 750 19.06 20.47 -6.19
C TYR A 750 17.54 20.35 -6.07
N ALA A 751 16.86 21.48 -6.24
CA ALA A 751 15.42 21.55 -6.46
C ALA A 751 15.13 22.36 -7.71
N THR A 752 14.26 21.92 -8.60
CA THR A 752 13.87 22.68 -9.79
C THR A 752 12.36 22.70 -9.99
N ALA A 753 11.87 23.86 -10.47
CA ALA A 753 10.47 24.05 -10.85
C ALA A 753 10.36 24.95 -12.08
N MET A 754 9.23 24.87 -12.78
CA MET A 754 8.94 25.72 -13.94
C MET A 754 7.92 26.78 -13.57
N LEU A 755 8.25 28.04 -13.84
CA LEU A 755 7.37 29.20 -13.67
C LEU A 755 6.92 29.68 -15.06
N TYR A 756 5.62 29.75 -15.29
CA TYR A 756 5.08 30.26 -16.55
C TYR A 756 4.75 31.76 -16.46
N SER A 757 5.11 32.52 -17.48
CA SER A 757 4.77 33.95 -17.62
C SER A 757 4.12 34.22 -18.98
N ASP A 758 3.00 34.92 -18.99
CA ASP A 758 2.30 35.28 -20.23
C ASP A 758 3.09 36.28 -21.10
N LYS A 759 4.01 37.00 -20.49
CA LYS A 759 4.83 38.04 -21.16
C LYS A 759 6.19 38.15 -20.51
N GLU A 760 7.10 38.80 -21.20
CA GLU A 760 8.37 39.19 -20.61
C GLU A 760 8.14 40.28 -19.53
N GLN A 761 8.63 40.03 -18.31
CA GLN A 761 8.45 40.92 -17.17
C GLN A 761 9.45 40.63 -16.03
N ILE A 762 9.60 41.60 -15.17
CA ILE A 762 10.35 41.47 -13.91
C ILE A 762 9.34 41.21 -12.80
N VAL A 763 9.54 40.12 -12.06
CA VAL A 763 8.74 39.79 -10.89
C VAL A 763 9.60 39.77 -9.63
N GLN A 764 9.01 40.17 -8.51
CA GLN A 764 9.63 39.99 -7.19
C GLN A 764 9.26 38.63 -6.62
N VAL A 765 10.22 37.99 -6.03
CA VAL A 765 10.07 36.70 -5.36
C VAL A 765 10.56 36.82 -3.92
N LEU A 766 9.83 36.21 -3.01
CA LEU A 766 10.25 36.02 -1.63
C LEU A 766 10.77 34.60 -1.45
N TYR A 767 11.94 34.48 -0.90
CA TYR A 767 12.65 33.23 -0.67
C TYR A 767 13.03 33.11 0.81
N GLY A 768 12.79 31.92 1.37
CA GLY A 768 13.34 31.51 2.65
C GLY A 768 14.20 30.27 2.44
N GLY A 769 15.29 30.08 3.19
CA GLY A 769 16.08 28.88 3.08
C GLY A 769 17.04 28.75 4.25
N SER A 770 17.21 27.52 4.76
CA SER A 770 18.30 27.16 5.67
C SER A 770 19.50 26.61 4.88
N GLY A 771 20.66 26.55 5.50
CA GLY A 771 21.90 26.19 4.83
C GLY A 771 22.45 27.30 3.91
N GLU A 772 23.25 26.91 2.91
CA GLU A 772 23.77 27.79 1.88
C GLU A 772 23.06 27.53 0.56
N ASN A 773 22.48 28.53 -0.09
CA ASN A 773 21.67 28.32 -1.29
C ASN A 773 22.10 29.25 -2.44
N LEU A 774 22.14 28.67 -3.66
CA LEU A 774 22.23 29.41 -4.93
C LEU A 774 20.91 29.26 -5.67
N ILE A 775 20.33 30.37 -6.11
CA ILE A 775 19.06 30.40 -6.82
C ILE A 775 19.32 30.86 -8.26
N TYR A 776 18.89 30.07 -9.22
CA TYR A 776 19.01 30.35 -10.65
C TYR A 776 17.63 30.58 -11.27
N CYS A 777 17.57 31.52 -12.19
CA CYS A 777 16.44 31.69 -13.12
C CYS A 777 16.97 31.61 -14.56
N ASN A 778 16.49 30.68 -15.34
CA ASN A 778 16.92 30.42 -16.72
C ASN A 778 18.47 30.32 -16.87
N GLY A 779 19.14 29.68 -15.91
CA GLY A 779 20.57 29.47 -15.88
C GLY A 779 21.41 30.66 -15.36
N GLN A 780 20.78 31.75 -15.00
CA GLN A 780 21.46 32.90 -14.37
C GLN A 780 21.26 32.90 -12.87
N ILE A 781 22.30 33.12 -12.09
CA ILE A 781 22.21 33.27 -10.64
C ILE A 781 21.48 34.58 -10.32
N VAL A 782 20.37 34.47 -9.61
CA VAL A 782 19.50 35.56 -9.17
C VAL A 782 19.55 35.78 -7.66
N GLY A 783 20.09 34.81 -6.92
CA GLY A 783 20.24 34.89 -5.48
C GLY A 783 21.31 33.97 -4.93
N HIS A 784 21.97 34.42 -3.86
CA HIS A 784 22.87 33.60 -3.03
C HIS A 784 22.57 33.96 -1.57
N THR A 785 22.12 32.95 -0.79
CA THR A 785 21.90 33.16 0.64
C THR A 785 23.16 32.76 1.41
N ALA A 786 23.46 33.52 2.44
CA ALA A 786 24.52 33.18 3.39
C ALA A 786 24.17 31.88 4.14
N LYS A 787 25.13 31.33 4.89
CA LYS A 787 24.95 30.16 5.74
C LYS A 787 23.94 30.44 6.84
N GLU A 788 22.71 29.95 6.66
CA GLU A 788 21.62 30.14 7.61
C GLU A 788 21.46 28.93 8.49
N ASN A 789 21.42 29.12 9.80
CA ASN A 789 21.27 28.03 10.77
C ASN A 789 19.81 27.61 10.99
N GLU A 790 18.87 28.52 10.68
CA GLU A 790 17.44 28.29 10.87
C GLU A 790 16.67 28.69 9.62
N PHE A 791 15.59 27.95 9.34
CA PHE A 791 14.67 28.31 8.27
C PHE A 791 13.76 29.45 8.70
N VAL A 792 13.74 30.52 7.88
CA VAL A 792 12.79 31.63 8.01
C VAL A 792 12.13 31.85 6.65
N ALA A 793 10.81 31.65 6.55
CA ALA A 793 10.08 31.89 5.31
C ALA A 793 10.14 33.38 4.90
N ASP A 794 10.20 33.63 3.58
CA ASP A 794 10.15 35.01 3.00
C ASP A 794 11.28 35.95 3.45
N LYS A 795 12.38 35.42 3.93
CA LYS A 795 13.49 36.20 4.45
C LYS A 795 14.18 37.07 3.40
N TYR A 796 14.30 36.59 2.16
CA TYR A 796 15.01 37.24 1.07
C TYR A 796 14.07 37.68 -0.04
N LYS A 797 14.29 38.86 -0.58
CA LYS A 797 13.57 39.39 -1.74
C LYS A 797 14.47 39.38 -2.97
N LEU A 798 14.04 38.63 -4.00
CA LEU A 798 14.78 38.45 -5.25
C LEU A 798 14.00 39.01 -6.42
N SER A 799 14.70 39.46 -7.47
CA SER A 799 14.11 39.94 -8.73
C SER A 799 14.36 38.91 -9.83
N LEU A 800 13.32 38.38 -10.45
CA LEU A 800 13.40 37.46 -11.58
C LEU A 800 13.03 38.14 -12.89
N HIS A 801 13.89 38.03 -13.89
CA HIS A 801 13.58 38.39 -15.28
C HIS A 801 12.93 37.18 -15.96
N LEU A 802 11.64 37.24 -16.15
CA LEU A 802 10.86 36.17 -16.80
C LEU A 802 10.71 36.48 -18.28
N LYS A 803 10.93 35.45 -19.11
CA LYS A 803 10.56 35.46 -20.54
C LYS A 803 9.08 35.09 -20.67
N ALA A 804 8.44 35.45 -21.78
CA ALA A 804 7.16 34.89 -22.14
C ALA A 804 7.29 33.34 -22.30
N GLY A 805 6.37 32.59 -21.71
CA GLY A 805 6.41 31.13 -21.66
C GLY A 805 7.03 30.59 -20.38
N SER A 806 7.62 29.41 -20.48
CA SER A 806 8.21 28.68 -19.34
C SER A 806 9.57 29.21 -18.92
N ASN A 807 9.75 29.43 -17.63
CA ASN A 807 10.98 29.89 -17.01
C ASN A 807 11.40 28.86 -15.96
N ARG A 808 12.64 28.40 -16.03
CA ARG A 808 13.16 27.43 -15.08
C ARG A 808 13.75 28.12 -13.86
N ILE A 809 13.32 27.70 -12.69
CA ILE A 809 13.95 28.02 -11.42
C ILE A 809 14.73 26.77 -10.98
N LEU A 810 15.99 26.95 -10.60
CA LEU A 810 16.83 25.91 -10.01
C LEU A 810 17.41 26.45 -8.70
N ILE A 811 17.30 25.66 -7.65
CA ILE A 811 17.89 25.93 -6.33
C ILE A 811 18.94 24.85 -6.09
N LYS A 812 20.18 25.28 -5.83
CA LYS A 812 21.25 24.44 -5.31
C LYS A 812 21.38 24.74 -3.83
N SER A 813 21.25 23.73 -2.99
CA SER A 813 21.25 23.89 -1.53
C SER A 813 22.28 22.98 -0.88
N ARG A 814 23.04 23.52 0.07
CA ARG A 814 23.98 22.78 0.91
C ARG A 814 23.49 22.74 2.34
N GLN A 815 23.37 21.54 2.89
CA GLN A 815 23.07 21.36 4.30
C GLN A 815 24.28 21.74 5.18
N LEU A 816 24.02 22.54 6.20
CA LEU A 816 25.04 22.97 7.18
C LEU A 816 24.64 22.66 8.63
N VAL A 817 23.33 22.46 8.86
CA VAL A 817 22.72 22.21 10.17
C VAL A 817 21.55 21.23 9.99
N ASN A 818 20.86 20.87 11.07
CA ASN A 818 19.75 19.92 11.05
C ASN A 818 18.58 20.34 10.15
N ASP A 819 18.26 21.63 10.05
CA ASP A 819 17.26 22.15 9.11
C ASP A 819 17.81 22.20 7.69
N TRP A 820 17.08 21.64 6.73
CA TRP A 820 17.42 21.70 5.31
C TRP A 820 16.17 21.96 4.47
N LYS A 821 15.69 23.23 4.55
CA LYS A 821 14.37 23.62 4.05
C LYS A 821 14.44 24.89 3.22
N PHE A 822 13.46 25.05 2.33
CA PHE A 822 13.25 26.34 1.67
C PHE A 822 11.75 26.63 1.42
N SER A 823 11.43 27.90 1.21
CA SER A 823 10.17 28.38 0.68
C SER A 823 10.44 29.32 -0.49
N PHE A 824 9.56 29.30 -1.48
CA PHE A 824 9.67 30.16 -2.67
C PHE A 824 8.29 30.61 -3.09
N ARG A 825 8.04 31.92 -3.13
CA ARG A 825 6.79 32.48 -3.62
C ARG A 825 6.99 33.75 -4.43
N VAL A 826 6.08 34.03 -5.35
CA VAL A 826 6.05 35.26 -6.10
C VAL A 826 5.38 36.36 -5.24
N ASP A 827 6.03 37.53 -5.08
CA ASP A 827 5.52 38.70 -4.35
C ASP A 827 4.60 39.53 -5.25
N GLY A 828 3.37 39.79 -4.79
CA GLY A 828 2.39 40.61 -5.47
C GLY A 828 1.28 39.88 -6.22
N ARG A 829 0.29 40.67 -6.70
CA ARG A 829 -0.78 40.15 -7.57
C ARG A 829 -0.20 39.84 -8.95
N ILE A 830 0.34 38.64 -9.11
CA ILE A 830 0.67 38.17 -10.42
C ILE A 830 -0.47 37.30 -10.90
N VAL A 831 -0.96 37.77 -12.01
CA VAL A 831 -1.61 37.02 -13.08
C VAL A 831 -1.82 35.58 -12.71
N LYS A 832 -3.08 35.22 -12.63
CA LYS A 832 -3.53 33.84 -12.55
C LYS A 832 -2.58 32.97 -13.37
N SER A 833 -1.69 32.25 -12.70
CA SER A 833 -1.00 31.14 -13.31
C SER A 833 -2.09 30.21 -13.78
N HIS A 834 -2.37 30.24 -15.08
CA HIS A 834 -3.11 29.18 -15.69
C HIS A 834 -2.30 27.90 -15.41
N LYS A 835 -2.81 27.08 -14.47
CA LYS A 835 -2.39 25.73 -14.16
C LYS A 835 -0.86 25.57 -14.24
N GLN A 836 -0.19 25.48 -13.11
CA GLN A 836 1.10 24.81 -13.09
C GLN A 836 0.94 23.55 -13.95
N LYS A 837 1.53 23.58 -15.16
CA LYS A 837 1.67 22.35 -15.93
C LYS A 837 2.74 21.57 -15.17
N TYR A 838 2.28 20.83 -14.19
CA TYR A 838 3.08 19.75 -13.63
C TYR A 838 3.38 18.83 -14.80
N TYR A 839 4.63 18.49 -14.99
CA TYR A 839 4.97 17.42 -15.88
C TYR A 839 4.24 16.16 -15.38
N LEU A 840 3.33 15.67 -16.19
CA LEU A 840 2.62 14.41 -15.99
C LEU A 840 3.58 13.26 -16.23
#